data_4bd53f3c6958a40e704db1512539e886
#
_entry.id   4bd53f3c6958a40e704db1512539e886
#
_cell.length_a   1.000
_cell.length_b   1.000
_cell.length_c   1.000
_cell.angle_alpha   90.00
_cell.angle_beta   90.00
_cell.angle_gamma   90.00
#
_symmetry.space_group_name_H-M   'P 1'
#
loop_
_entity.id
_entity.type
_entity.pdbx_description
1 polymer ?
#
loop_
_entity_poly.entity_id
_entity_poly.type
_entity_poly.pdbx_seq_one_letter_code
_entity_poly.pdbx_strand_id
1 'polypeptide(L)'
;MFVSFILMPFFIYVQLKGRLVKSGTITHPYPFCPRSKTPLIYRAVPSWFIRVEQLKEKLLENNKQTYWVPDFVKEKRFHNWLENARDWAVSRSRFWGTPLPVWISEDGEEIVVMDSIEKLEKLSGVKVFDLHRHYIDHITIPSSRGPQFGVLRRIDDVFDCWFESGSMPYAYIHYPFENVELFERNFPGNFVAEGLDQTRGWFYTLMVLSTALFGKPAFQNLICNGLVLADDGKKMSKSLKNYPSPMEVIDQYGADAVRLYLINSPVVRAEPLRFKKEGVYGVVKDVFLPWYNAYRFLVQNAKRLEVEGFASFVPVDQATLQKSSNVLDQWINSATQSLVYFVRQEMNGYRLYTVVPYLLKFLDNLTNIYVRCNRKRLKGRTGEEDCRVALSTLYNVLLVSCKAMAPLTPFFTEVLYQNMRKVSNAAEESIHHCSFPEAEGKRDERIERSPLKTPLREMVIVHPDADFLDDIAGKLKEYVLEELNVRSLVPCDDTLKYALLRAEPDFSVLGKRLGKHMGIVAKEVKAMSQESILAFEKSGEVTLSGHCLKLTDIKVIRDFKRPDGTTENDVDATGDGDVLVILDLRPDESLYDSGVAREIINRIQKLRKKSALEPTDLVEVYFDSLDQDKAVSQRILHSQEQYIRDAIGSPLLPLSVMPSHAVLVGEESFHGISGISFDIKLARPALVFNSDAIVALYSGNSEFTRYLQTYLLSRDYANLKTEFQQGNGKITVDCIENMPAVSLVLREHVYLTVGDYFCRTNSE
;
A
#
# COMPACT_ATOMS: atom_id res chain seq x y z
N MET A 1 -7.02 6.82 56.72
CA MET A 1 -7.58 7.15 58.05
C MET A 1 -6.66 8.04 58.88
N PHE A 2 -5.34 7.85 58.94
CA PHE A 2 -4.42 8.69 59.73
C PHE A 2 -4.28 10.16 59.29
N VAL A 3 -4.34 10.46 57.98
CA VAL A 3 -4.22 11.83 57.48
C VAL A 3 -5.42 12.70 57.89
N SER A 4 -6.59 12.12 58.04
CA SER A 4 -7.80 12.80 58.44
C SER A 4 -7.71 13.28 59.91
N PHE A 5 -6.99 12.55 60.77
CA PHE A 5 -6.86 12.90 62.18
C PHE A 5 -5.98 14.13 62.49
N ILE A 6 -4.99 14.40 61.63
CA ILE A 6 -4.06 15.51 61.79
C ILE A 6 -4.58 16.78 61.07
N LEU A 7 -5.18 16.64 59.90
CA LEU A 7 -5.70 17.77 59.14
C LEU A 7 -6.98 18.39 59.72
N MET A 8 -7.84 17.60 60.36
CA MET A 8 -9.08 18.08 60.96
C MET A 8 -8.82 19.10 62.08
N PRO A 9 -7.96 18.87 63.07
CA PRO A 9 -7.65 19.84 64.09
C PRO A 9 -7.05 21.11 63.52
N PHE A 10 -6.16 21.02 62.53
CA PHE A 10 -5.57 22.17 61.85
C PHE A 10 -6.61 22.97 61.07
N PHE A 11 -7.51 22.32 60.36
CA PHE A 11 -8.62 22.95 59.66
C PHE A 11 -9.54 23.71 60.64
N ILE A 12 -9.92 23.09 61.73
CA ILE A 12 -10.74 23.68 62.79
C ILE A 12 -9.99 24.88 63.40
N TYR A 13 -8.71 24.76 63.67
CA TYR A 13 -7.89 25.88 64.20
C TYR A 13 -7.85 27.07 63.26
N VAL A 14 -7.66 26.88 61.95
CA VAL A 14 -7.66 27.92 60.95
C VAL A 14 -9.03 28.58 60.83
N GLN A 15 -10.09 27.79 60.93
CA GLN A 15 -11.47 28.27 60.91
C GLN A 15 -11.79 29.13 62.17
N LEU A 16 -11.40 28.63 63.34
CA LEU A 16 -11.56 29.36 64.61
C LEU A 16 -10.79 30.72 64.65
N LYS A 17 -9.68 30.79 63.94
CA LYS A 17 -8.91 32.03 63.74
C LYS A 17 -9.47 32.95 62.69
N GLY A 18 -10.62 32.63 62.06
CA GLY A 18 -11.21 33.45 61.00
C GLY A 18 -10.37 33.58 59.74
N ARG A 19 -9.41 32.67 59.53
CA ARG A 19 -8.45 32.72 58.39
C ARG A 19 -8.81 31.71 57.30
N LEU A 20 -9.87 30.97 57.39
CA LEU A 20 -10.38 30.07 56.36
C LEU A 20 -11.11 30.86 55.30
N VAL A 21 -10.50 31.02 54.13
CA VAL A 21 -11.06 31.77 52.98
C VAL A 21 -12.13 30.97 52.27
N LYS A 22 -11.87 29.69 52.05
CA LYS A 22 -12.81 28.76 51.36
C LYS A 22 -12.51 27.32 51.73
N SER A 23 -13.55 26.51 51.86
CA SER A 23 -13.41 25.07 51.96
C SER A 23 -14.24 24.39 50.85
N GLY A 24 -13.82 23.24 50.44
CA GLY A 24 -14.51 22.42 49.43
C GLY A 24 -13.90 21.02 49.33
N THR A 25 -14.62 20.13 48.71
CA THR A 25 -14.16 18.77 48.41
C THR A 25 -13.84 18.64 46.94
N ILE A 26 -12.69 18.06 46.64
CA ILE A 26 -12.29 17.77 45.26
C ILE A 26 -11.88 16.30 45.14
N THR A 27 -12.34 15.68 44.08
CA THR A 27 -11.89 14.32 43.72
C THR A 27 -10.78 14.45 42.68
N HIS A 28 -9.61 13.90 43.00
CA HIS A 28 -8.46 13.92 42.09
C HIS A 28 -7.68 12.61 42.20
N PRO A 29 -6.91 12.23 41.14
CA PRO A 29 -5.97 11.12 41.21
C PRO A 29 -4.94 11.33 42.31
N TYR A 30 -4.69 10.33 43.13
CA TYR A 30 -3.66 10.35 44.16
C TYR A 30 -2.54 9.34 43.84
N PRO A 31 -1.25 9.71 44.00
CA PRO A 31 -0.16 8.80 43.69
C PRO A 31 -0.05 7.69 44.73
N PHE A 32 0.07 6.43 44.25
CA PHE A 32 0.32 5.25 45.03
C PHE A 32 1.63 4.60 44.65
N CYS A 33 2.32 4.00 45.64
CA CYS A 33 3.50 3.18 45.37
C CYS A 33 3.10 1.98 44.49
N PRO A 34 3.76 1.76 43.31
CA PRO A 34 3.40 0.65 42.43
C PRO A 34 3.65 -0.73 43.04
N ARG A 35 4.53 -0.83 44.04
CA ARG A 35 4.85 -2.11 44.73
C ARG A 35 3.94 -2.35 45.91
N SER A 36 3.94 -1.44 46.89
CA SER A 36 3.19 -1.60 48.14
C SER A 36 1.70 -1.27 48.02
N LYS A 37 1.27 -0.57 46.98
CA LYS A 37 -0.08 -0.04 46.78
C LYS A 37 -0.54 0.91 47.90
N THR A 38 0.41 1.46 48.66
CA THR A 38 0.14 2.47 49.68
C THR A 38 0.19 3.88 49.12
N PRO A 39 -0.58 4.84 49.68
CA PRO A 39 -0.49 6.25 49.31
C PRO A 39 0.92 6.80 49.55
N LEU A 40 1.39 7.64 48.65
CA LEU A 40 2.68 8.36 48.77
C LEU A 40 2.51 9.63 49.60
N ILE A 41 3.58 10.02 50.30
CA ILE A 41 3.63 11.25 51.09
C ILE A 41 4.63 12.20 50.43
N TYR A 42 4.25 13.48 50.22
CA TYR A 42 5.16 14.52 49.76
C TYR A 42 6.12 14.89 50.90
N ARG A 43 7.41 14.80 50.63
CA ARG A 43 8.47 15.14 51.57
C ARG A 43 9.53 16.03 50.87
N ALA A 44 9.94 17.11 51.50
CA ALA A 44 11.09 17.88 51.06
C ALA A 44 12.39 17.13 51.39
N VAL A 45 13.25 16.98 50.40
CA VAL A 45 14.59 16.38 50.51
C VAL A 45 15.60 17.28 49.82
N PRO A 46 16.84 17.43 50.34
CA PRO A 46 17.92 18.08 49.62
C PRO A 46 18.14 17.39 48.28
N SER A 47 18.35 18.14 47.22
CA SER A 47 18.50 17.60 45.87
C SER A 47 19.48 18.46 45.07
N TRP A 48 20.11 17.81 44.07
CA TRP A 48 20.98 18.47 43.11
C TRP A 48 20.20 18.83 41.87
N PHE A 49 20.44 20.03 41.29
CA PHE A 49 19.68 20.58 40.20
C PHE A 49 20.59 21.06 39.08
N ILE A 50 20.12 20.92 37.83
CA ILE A 50 20.60 21.69 36.69
C ILE A 50 19.78 22.99 36.63
N ARG A 51 20.44 24.15 36.54
CA ARG A 51 19.77 25.47 36.42
C ARG A 51 19.22 25.66 35.01
N VAL A 52 18.11 25.03 34.69
CA VAL A 52 17.46 25.10 33.38
C VAL A 52 16.86 26.47 33.11
N GLU A 53 16.42 27.19 34.17
CA GLU A 53 15.83 28.51 34.03
C GLU A 53 16.77 29.51 33.34
N GLN A 54 18.08 29.39 33.54
CA GLN A 54 19.09 30.23 32.88
C GLN A 54 19.31 29.87 31.40
N LEU A 55 18.86 28.70 30.96
CA LEU A 55 19.03 28.19 29.59
C LEU A 55 17.81 28.41 28.70
N LYS A 56 16.69 28.94 29.24
CA LYS A 56 15.40 29.01 28.53
C LYS A 56 15.47 29.66 27.16
N GLU A 57 16.09 30.83 27.08
CA GLU A 57 16.20 31.57 25.81
C GLU A 57 16.96 30.75 24.77
N LYS A 58 18.06 30.13 25.18
CA LYS A 58 18.85 29.27 24.29
C LYS A 58 18.15 27.97 23.91
N LEU A 59 17.38 27.40 24.83
CA LEU A 59 16.52 26.22 24.55
C LEU A 59 15.45 26.56 23.49
N LEU A 60 14.80 27.72 23.61
CA LEU A 60 13.81 28.19 22.65
C LEU A 60 14.43 28.46 21.26
N GLU A 61 15.65 29.07 21.25
CA GLU A 61 16.40 29.29 20.01
C GLU A 61 16.78 27.97 19.35
N ASN A 62 17.31 27.02 20.11
CA ASN A 62 17.68 25.69 19.62
C ASN A 62 16.45 24.90 19.12
N ASN A 63 15.28 25.00 19.79
CA ASN A 63 14.06 24.37 19.33
C ASN A 63 13.63 24.90 17.96
N LYS A 64 13.80 26.18 17.66
CA LYS A 64 13.49 26.76 16.34
C LYS A 64 14.32 26.14 15.20
N GLN A 65 15.55 25.70 15.48
CA GLN A 65 16.46 25.09 14.50
C GLN A 65 16.09 23.66 14.14
N THR A 66 15.17 23.00 14.88
CA THR A 66 14.76 21.63 14.65
C THR A 66 13.53 21.55 13.74
N TYR A 67 13.40 20.48 12.97
CA TYR A 67 12.24 20.16 12.15
C TYR A 67 11.44 19.00 12.77
N TRP A 68 10.13 19.19 12.97
CA TRP A 68 9.26 18.21 13.62
C TRP A 68 8.06 17.84 12.75
N VAL A 69 7.70 16.57 12.81
CA VAL A 69 6.44 16.08 12.23
C VAL A 69 5.62 15.39 13.31
N PRO A 70 4.41 15.89 13.61
CA PRO A 70 3.82 17.13 13.10
C PRO A 70 4.37 18.39 13.80
N ASP A 71 4.38 19.49 13.11
CA ASP A 71 4.92 20.79 13.56
C ASP A 71 4.23 21.37 14.81
N PHE A 72 2.92 21.15 14.96
CA PHE A 72 2.16 21.68 16.10
C PHE A 72 2.66 21.15 17.45
N VAL A 73 3.29 19.99 17.49
CA VAL A 73 3.88 19.45 18.73
C VAL A 73 5.07 20.30 19.15
N LYS A 74 5.93 20.69 18.20
CA LYS A 74 7.04 21.60 18.43
C LYS A 74 6.56 23.00 18.87
N GLU A 75 5.67 23.60 18.05
CA GLU A 75 5.29 25.00 18.15
C GLU A 75 4.39 25.30 19.37
N LYS A 76 3.56 24.33 19.79
CA LYS A 76 2.63 24.53 20.92
C LYS A 76 3.08 23.77 22.15
N ARG A 77 3.13 22.42 22.07
CA ARG A 77 3.30 21.59 23.26
C ARG A 77 4.72 21.66 23.82
N PHE A 78 5.74 21.46 22.97
CA PHE A 78 7.14 21.47 23.42
C PHE A 78 7.65 22.88 23.69
N HIS A 79 7.31 23.84 22.84
CA HIS A 79 7.63 25.27 23.06
C HIS A 79 7.12 25.77 24.40
N ASN A 80 5.83 25.57 24.71
CA ASN A 80 5.23 25.99 25.98
C ASN A 80 5.88 25.28 27.19
N TRP A 81 6.32 24.04 27.01
CA TRP A 81 7.06 23.32 28.06
C TRP A 81 8.42 23.97 28.33
N LEU A 82 9.18 24.29 27.28
CA LEU A 82 10.48 24.95 27.38
C LEU A 82 10.36 26.37 27.97
N GLU A 83 9.39 27.14 27.53
CA GLU A 83 9.12 28.50 28.05
C GLU A 83 8.86 28.49 29.56
N ASN A 84 8.16 27.49 30.05
CA ASN A 84 7.81 27.31 31.46
C ASN A 84 8.73 26.35 32.21
N ALA A 85 9.88 25.99 31.63
CA ALA A 85 10.80 25.03 32.24
C ALA A 85 11.33 25.58 33.56
N ARG A 86 11.45 24.70 34.54
CA ARG A 86 12.05 24.95 35.84
C ARG A 86 13.35 24.18 35.98
N ASP A 87 14.13 24.50 37.01
CA ASP A 87 15.34 23.77 37.35
C ASP A 87 15.03 22.27 37.50
N TRP A 88 15.89 21.45 36.93
CA TRP A 88 15.71 20.01 36.88
C TRP A 88 16.49 19.33 37.99
N ALA A 89 15.77 18.72 38.95
CA ALA A 89 16.37 17.88 39.97
C ALA A 89 16.93 16.59 39.35
N VAL A 90 18.23 16.39 39.39
CA VAL A 90 18.94 15.26 38.76
C VAL A 90 19.35 14.18 39.76
N SER A 91 19.28 14.43 41.07
CA SER A 91 19.59 13.45 42.11
C SER A 91 18.40 12.57 42.42
N ARG A 92 18.66 11.25 42.63
CA ARG A 92 17.66 10.25 43.01
C ARG A 92 18.17 9.41 44.15
N SER A 93 17.39 9.30 45.23
CA SER A 93 17.68 8.46 46.37
C SER A 93 17.37 6.99 46.04
N ARG A 94 18.27 6.37 45.27
CA ARG A 94 18.23 4.98 44.82
C ARG A 94 19.60 4.32 44.98
N PHE A 95 19.61 3.01 45.12
CA PHE A 95 20.87 2.24 45.19
C PHE A 95 21.44 2.03 43.78
N TRP A 96 20.60 1.63 42.79
CA TRP A 96 21.05 1.31 41.45
C TRP A 96 20.84 2.47 40.48
N GLY A 97 21.91 2.83 39.79
CA GLY A 97 22.03 3.91 38.82
C GLY A 97 23.44 4.45 38.79
N THR A 98 23.73 5.40 37.90
CA THR A 98 25.03 6.09 37.82
C THR A 98 25.21 6.99 39.04
N PRO A 99 26.21 6.73 39.91
CA PRO A 99 26.43 7.55 41.10
C PRO A 99 26.76 8.98 40.76
N LEU A 100 26.17 9.93 41.49
CA LEU A 100 26.59 11.33 41.39
C LEU A 100 28.05 11.45 41.86
N PRO A 101 28.95 12.04 41.04
CA PRO A 101 30.39 12.08 41.31
C PRO A 101 30.75 13.28 42.25
N VAL A 102 30.05 13.36 43.36
CA VAL A 102 30.20 14.49 44.32
C VAL A 102 30.60 13.97 45.70
N TRP A 103 31.74 14.44 46.18
CA TRP A 103 32.24 14.22 47.53
C TRP A 103 32.05 15.51 48.35
N ILE A 104 31.50 15.39 49.54
CA ILE A 104 31.17 16.52 50.40
C ILE A 104 31.71 16.28 51.83
N SER A 105 32.21 17.37 52.47
CA SER A 105 32.60 17.36 53.85
C SER A 105 31.38 17.24 54.78
N GLU A 106 31.55 16.81 56.02
CA GLU A 106 30.48 16.64 56.97
C GLU A 106 29.75 17.96 57.28
N ASP A 107 30.46 19.09 57.28
CA ASP A 107 29.88 20.44 57.48
C ASP A 107 29.25 21.01 56.18
N GLY A 108 29.38 20.36 55.04
CA GLY A 108 28.82 20.78 53.76
C GLY A 108 29.57 21.94 53.08
N GLU A 109 30.64 22.45 53.66
CA GLU A 109 31.36 23.63 53.18
C GLU A 109 32.39 23.31 52.09
N GLU A 110 32.84 22.08 52.01
CA GLU A 110 33.77 21.61 50.96
C GLU A 110 33.10 20.57 50.07
N ILE A 111 33.02 20.91 48.78
CA ILE A 111 32.38 20.07 47.76
C ILE A 111 33.41 19.85 46.65
N VAL A 112 33.65 18.58 46.32
CA VAL A 112 34.53 18.19 45.22
C VAL A 112 33.75 17.35 44.22
N VAL A 113 33.68 17.83 42.99
CA VAL A 113 33.10 17.09 41.86
C VAL A 113 34.22 16.35 41.14
N MET A 114 34.04 15.04 40.96
CA MET A 114 34.96 14.18 40.18
C MET A 114 34.62 14.25 38.72
N ASP A 115 35.58 14.62 37.90
CA ASP A 115 35.49 14.72 36.44
C ASP A 115 36.16 13.53 35.74
N SER A 116 36.95 12.73 36.47
CA SER A 116 37.64 11.56 35.96
C SER A 116 37.98 10.55 37.05
N ILE A 117 38.27 9.31 36.65
CA ILE A 117 38.74 8.22 37.52
C ILE A 117 40.10 8.57 38.09
N GLU A 118 41.00 9.12 37.27
CA GLU A 118 42.37 9.53 37.65
C GLU A 118 42.34 10.59 38.77
N LYS A 119 41.40 11.52 38.71
CA LYS A 119 41.23 12.55 39.79
C LYS A 119 40.79 11.88 41.10
N LEU A 120 39.86 10.94 41.02
CA LEU A 120 39.36 10.22 42.20
C LEU A 120 40.52 9.39 42.83
N GLU A 121 41.26 8.62 42.00
CA GLU A 121 42.42 7.87 42.45
C GLU A 121 43.51 8.77 43.06
N LYS A 122 43.81 9.88 42.41
CA LYS A 122 44.84 10.85 42.90
C LYS A 122 44.48 11.45 44.27
N LEU A 123 43.20 11.83 44.45
CA LEU A 123 42.75 12.48 45.68
C LEU A 123 42.49 11.48 46.83
N SER A 124 42.02 10.30 46.53
CA SER A 124 41.74 9.26 47.52
C SER A 124 42.91 8.32 47.83
N GLY A 125 43.86 8.19 46.91
CA GLY A 125 44.95 7.21 46.99
C GLY A 125 44.49 5.75 46.74
N VAL A 126 43.25 5.52 46.28
CA VAL A 126 42.63 4.21 46.06
C VAL A 126 42.48 3.95 44.59
N LYS A 127 42.88 2.78 44.13
CA LYS A 127 42.63 2.33 42.76
C LYS A 127 41.13 2.03 42.54
N VAL A 128 40.58 2.47 41.40
CA VAL A 128 39.16 2.36 41.07
C VAL A 128 39.00 1.52 39.80
N PHE A 129 38.33 0.39 39.91
CA PHE A 129 38.07 -0.53 38.82
C PHE A 129 36.59 -0.55 38.36
N ASP A 130 35.71 -0.10 39.21
CA ASP A 130 34.26 -0.08 38.96
C ASP A 130 33.66 1.15 39.65
N LEU A 131 32.75 1.82 38.95
CA LEU A 131 32.11 3.06 39.42
C LEU A 131 30.72 2.84 40.05
N HIS A 132 30.26 1.60 40.21
CA HIS A 132 29.02 1.33 40.91
C HIS A 132 29.14 1.65 42.41
N ARG A 133 28.02 2.05 43.02
CA ARG A 133 27.95 2.54 44.39
C ARG A 133 28.69 1.67 45.40
N HIS A 134 28.54 0.37 45.34
CA HIS A 134 29.13 -0.57 46.32
C HIS A 134 30.66 -0.64 46.20
N TYR A 135 31.26 -0.17 45.10
CA TYR A 135 32.71 -0.05 44.95
C TYR A 135 33.27 1.31 45.31
N ILE A 136 32.46 2.40 45.24
CA ILE A 136 32.97 3.77 45.44
C ILE A 136 32.42 4.48 46.66
N ASP A 137 31.29 4.07 47.25
CA ASP A 137 30.67 4.74 48.39
C ASP A 137 31.54 4.77 49.62
N HIS A 138 32.46 3.81 49.80
CA HIS A 138 33.41 3.75 50.90
C HIS A 138 34.69 4.60 50.69
N ILE A 139 34.92 5.11 49.47
CA ILE A 139 36.11 5.90 49.14
C ILE A 139 35.95 7.32 49.73
N THR A 140 36.91 7.69 50.56
CA THR A 140 36.97 9.01 51.17
C THR A 140 38.14 9.81 50.66
N ILE A 141 38.00 11.13 50.74
CA ILE A 141 39.04 12.08 50.28
C ILE A 141 39.39 12.99 51.47
N PRO A 142 40.68 13.17 51.83
CA PRO A 142 41.06 14.10 52.86
C PRO A 142 40.62 15.53 52.55
N SER A 143 40.14 16.25 53.56
CA SER A 143 39.75 17.66 53.39
C SER A 143 40.97 18.50 53.02
N SER A 144 40.82 19.37 51.99
CA SER A 144 41.86 20.32 51.61
C SER A 144 42.07 21.45 52.65
N ARG A 145 41.14 21.62 53.57
CA ARG A 145 41.17 22.58 54.66
C ARG A 145 42.04 22.13 55.86
N GLY A 146 42.51 20.88 55.83
CA GLY A 146 43.39 20.29 56.84
C GLY A 146 42.77 19.13 57.63
N PRO A 147 43.57 18.35 58.39
CA PRO A 147 43.16 17.12 59.08
C PRO A 147 42.01 17.31 60.07
N GLN A 148 41.88 18.50 60.66
CA GLN A 148 40.85 18.85 61.62
C GLN A 148 39.42 18.87 60.99
N PHE A 149 39.33 18.99 59.68
CA PHE A 149 38.04 18.98 58.98
C PHE A 149 37.66 17.58 58.45
N GLY A 150 38.47 16.58 58.77
CA GLY A 150 38.17 15.18 58.50
C GLY A 150 38.27 14.84 56.99
N VAL A 151 37.28 14.08 56.51
CA VAL A 151 37.25 13.55 55.13
C VAL A 151 35.93 13.87 54.43
N LEU A 152 36.00 14.01 53.13
CA LEU A 152 34.83 14.13 52.26
C LEU A 152 34.35 12.70 51.91
N ARG A 153 33.03 12.53 51.85
CA ARG A 153 32.34 11.32 51.47
C ARG A 153 31.47 11.57 50.27
N ARG A 154 31.32 10.53 49.41
CA ARG A 154 30.38 10.60 48.29
C ARG A 154 28.96 10.74 48.82
N ILE A 155 28.13 11.55 48.15
CA ILE A 155 26.71 11.65 48.43
C ILE A 155 26.00 10.35 48.00
N ASP A 156 24.93 9.94 48.75
CA ASP A 156 24.26 8.67 48.48
C ASP A 156 23.42 8.59 47.23
N ASP A 157 23.19 9.73 46.58
CA ASP A 157 22.32 9.81 45.42
C ASP A 157 22.99 9.30 44.15
N VAL A 158 22.12 8.85 43.22
CA VAL A 158 22.45 8.51 41.83
C VAL A 158 21.79 9.49 40.87
N PHE A 159 22.26 9.55 39.64
CA PHE A 159 21.62 10.37 38.59
C PHE A 159 20.23 9.92 38.29
N ASP A 160 19.37 10.83 37.88
CA ASP A 160 18.13 10.59 37.22
C ASP A 160 18.40 9.79 35.92
N CYS A 161 17.67 8.71 35.67
CA CYS A 161 17.78 7.93 34.44
C CYS A 161 17.54 8.78 33.17
N TRP A 162 16.81 9.90 33.29
CA TRP A 162 16.64 10.85 32.19
C TRP A 162 17.90 11.68 31.89
N PHE A 163 18.80 11.83 32.87
CA PHE A 163 20.13 12.39 32.62
C PHE A 163 20.96 11.44 31.78
N GLU A 164 20.97 10.16 32.14
CA GLU A 164 21.68 9.10 31.38
C GLU A 164 21.18 9.02 29.94
N SER A 165 19.87 8.93 29.75
CA SER A 165 19.28 8.89 28.40
C SER A 165 19.48 10.19 27.61
N GLY A 166 19.45 11.35 28.27
CA GLY A 166 19.71 12.65 27.66
C GLY A 166 21.16 12.87 27.25
N SER A 167 22.11 12.14 27.86
CA SER A 167 23.53 12.16 27.51
C SER A 167 23.91 11.19 26.37
N MET A 168 22.97 10.38 25.87
CA MET A 168 23.21 9.36 24.86
C MET A 168 24.02 9.86 23.64
N PRO A 169 23.79 11.04 23.04
CA PRO A 169 24.47 11.45 21.82
C PRO A 169 26.00 11.49 21.92
N TYR A 170 26.54 11.61 23.10
CA TYR A 170 27.99 11.66 23.35
C TYR A 170 28.49 10.55 24.27
N ALA A 171 27.66 10.08 25.20
CA ALA A 171 28.05 9.04 26.15
C ALA A 171 28.31 7.69 25.46
N TYR A 172 27.52 7.28 24.44
CA TYR A 172 27.66 5.99 23.78
C TYR A 172 28.99 5.84 23.01
N ILE A 173 29.59 6.95 22.60
CA ILE A 173 30.88 6.97 21.87
C ILE A 173 32.05 7.40 22.76
N HIS A 174 31.82 7.59 24.06
CA HIS A 174 32.80 8.00 25.07
C HIS A 174 33.45 9.36 24.78
N TYR A 175 32.70 10.29 24.15
CA TYR A 175 33.13 11.69 24.00
C TYR A 175 33.13 12.41 25.36
N PRO A 176 34.10 13.29 25.67
CA PRO A 176 35.20 13.81 24.82
C PRO A 176 36.48 13.01 24.90
N PHE A 177 36.54 11.87 25.57
CA PHE A 177 37.79 11.11 25.82
C PHE A 177 38.20 10.28 24.60
N GLU A 178 37.20 9.84 23.81
CA GLU A 178 37.40 9.08 22.59
C GLU A 178 36.46 9.62 21.48
N ASN A 179 36.75 9.23 20.23
CA ASN A 179 35.87 9.45 19.07
C ASN A 179 35.43 10.92 18.82
N VAL A 180 36.29 11.87 19.12
CA VAL A 180 35.98 13.33 19.00
C VAL A 180 35.54 13.68 17.57
N GLU A 181 36.30 13.26 16.55
CA GLU A 181 35.96 13.54 15.13
C GLU A 181 34.63 12.92 14.71
N LEU A 182 34.31 11.73 15.22
CA LEU A 182 33.04 11.06 14.95
C LEU A 182 31.86 11.86 15.52
N PHE A 183 32.00 12.35 16.76
CA PHE A 183 31.01 13.20 17.39
C PHE A 183 30.81 14.51 16.63
N GLU A 184 31.89 15.25 16.37
CA GLU A 184 31.83 16.55 15.70
C GLU A 184 31.18 16.49 14.32
N ARG A 185 31.40 15.37 13.58
CA ARG A 185 30.79 15.12 12.26
C ARG A 185 29.31 14.79 12.34
N ASN A 186 28.86 14.09 13.38
CA ASN A 186 27.51 13.53 13.48
C ASN A 186 26.59 14.26 14.45
N PHE A 187 27.08 15.28 15.14
CA PHE A 187 26.29 16.05 16.10
C PHE A 187 25.97 17.46 15.58
N PRO A 188 24.70 17.92 15.64
CA PRO A 188 23.49 17.27 16.16
C PRO A 188 23.07 16.02 15.38
N GLY A 189 22.46 15.04 16.08
CA GLY A 189 21.95 13.83 15.46
C GLY A 189 20.92 14.11 14.35
N ASN A 190 20.91 13.29 13.30
CA ASN A 190 20.06 13.54 12.13
C ASN A 190 18.58 13.34 12.42
N PHE A 191 18.21 12.36 13.27
CA PHE A 191 16.84 11.90 13.39
C PHE A 191 16.52 11.29 14.75
N VAL A 192 15.32 11.62 15.28
CA VAL A 192 14.71 11.01 16.49
C VAL A 192 13.25 10.71 16.20
N ALA A 193 12.75 9.55 16.64
CA ALA A 193 11.33 9.19 16.52
C ALA A 193 10.85 8.47 17.77
N GLU A 194 9.98 9.13 18.53
CA GLU A 194 9.41 8.60 19.78
C GLU A 194 8.01 9.17 20.06
N GLY A 195 7.39 8.71 21.14
CA GLY A 195 6.03 9.09 21.52
C GLY A 195 5.86 10.52 22.03
N LEU A 196 4.65 11.01 21.97
CA LEU A 196 4.24 12.35 22.40
C LEU A 196 4.55 12.65 23.89
N ASP A 197 4.58 11.61 24.74
CA ASP A 197 4.94 11.72 26.16
C ASP A 197 6.38 12.15 26.36
N GLN A 198 7.27 11.90 25.40
CA GLN A 198 8.68 12.29 25.45
C GLN A 198 8.93 13.82 25.32
N THR A 199 7.91 14.59 25.00
CA THR A 199 7.97 16.05 25.12
C THR A 199 8.26 16.52 26.56
N ARG A 200 7.92 15.69 27.55
CA ARG A 200 8.23 15.89 28.98
C ARG A 200 9.16 14.80 29.53
N GLY A 201 9.95 14.20 28.67
CA GLY A 201 10.89 13.13 28.98
C GLY A 201 12.14 13.28 28.13
N TRP A 202 12.42 12.30 27.26
CA TRP A 202 13.68 12.22 26.54
C TRP A 202 13.96 13.41 25.61
N PHE A 203 12.96 13.92 24.88
CA PHE A 203 13.17 15.10 24.02
C PHE A 203 13.62 16.32 24.83
N TYR A 204 13.03 16.51 26.01
CA TYR A 204 13.38 17.60 26.89
C TYR A 204 14.80 17.44 27.44
N THR A 205 15.16 16.27 27.95
CA THR A 205 16.48 16.05 28.55
C THR A 205 17.61 16.08 27.52
N LEU A 206 17.38 15.55 26.32
CA LEU A 206 18.29 15.72 25.17
C LEU A 206 18.57 17.21 24.89
N MET A 207 17.51 18.02 24.80
CA MET A 207 17.64 19.44 24.49
C MET A 207 18.31 20.22 25.62
N VAL A 208 17.99 19.91 26.88
CA VAL A 208 18.60 20.57 28.03
C VAL A 208 20.10 20.33 28.12
N LEU A 209 20.51 19.04 28.06
CA LEU A 209 21.93 18.68 28.18
C LEU A 209 22.73 19.16 26.99
N SER A 210 22.22 19.01 25.78
CA SER A 210 22.85 19.48 24.56
C SER A 210 23.03 21.01 24.55
N THR A 211 22.00 21.74 24.98
CA THR A 211 22.05 23.21 25.09
C THR A 211 23.04 23.65 26.14
N ALA A 212 23.09 22.98 27.31
CA ALA A 212 23.99 23.30 28.38
C ALA A 212 25.45 23.06 28.03
N LEU A 213 25.75 21.97 27.34
CA LEU A 213 27.13 21.52 27.04
C LEU A 213 27.66 22.12 25.73
N PHE A 214 26.83 22.21 24.70
CA PHE A 214 27.28 22.53 23.33
C PHE A 214 26.62 23.79 22.74
N GLY A 215 25.61 24.36 23.39
CA GLY A 215 24.85 25.48 22.87
C GLY A 215 24.03 25.18 21.61
N LYS A 216 23.87 23.91 21.25
CA LYS A 216 23.19 23.39 20.02
C LYS A 216 22.03 22.46 20.37
N PRO A 217 21.07 22.26 19.48
CA PRO A 217 20.06 21.19 19.66
C PRO A 217 20.74 19.81 19.61
N ALA A 218 20.13 18.81 20.25
CA ALA A 218 20.66 17.44 20.23
C ALA A 218 20.38 16.70 18.91
N PHE A 219 19.37 17.13 18.17
CA PHE A 219 18.90 16.50 16.93
C PHE A 219 18.38 17.57 15.96
N GLN A 220 18.38 17.22 14.66
CA GLN A 220 17.88 18.07 13.58
C GLN A 220 16.40 17.82 13.29
N ASN A 221 16.00 16.55 13.17
CA ASN A 221 14.67 16.12 12.74
C ASN A 221 14.02 15.21 13.78
N LEU A 222 12.70 15.35 13.95
CA LEU A 222 11.94 14.53 14.89
C LEU A 222 10.56 14.16 14.31
N ILE A 223 10.23 12.86 14.34
CA ILE A 223 8.85 12.39 14.21
C ILE A 223 8.28 12.12 15.59
N CYS A 224 7.19 12.82 15.93
CA CYS A 224 6.49 12.61 17.18
C CYS A 224 5.30 11.69 16.97
N ASN A 225 5.35 10.51 17.56
CA ASN A 225 4.30 9.51 17.45
C ASN A 225 3.22 9.69 18.53
N GLY A 226 1.97 9.36 18.17
CA GLY A 226 0.87 9.20 19.11
C GLY A 226 0.98 7.91 19.91
N LEU A 227 0.04 7.70 20.81
CA LEU A 227 0.00 6.50 21.64
C LEU A 227 -0.79 5.39 20.94
N VAL A 228 -0.23 4.17 20.96
CA VAL A 228 -0.97 2.97 20.55
C VAL A 228 -1.74 2.46 21.76
N LEU A 229 -3.05 2.44 21.66
CA LEU A 229 -3.99 2.03 22.69
C LEU A 229 -4.57 0.65 22.37
N ALA A 230 -5.08 -0.03 23.36
CA ALA A 230 -5.88 -1.24 23.18
C ALA A 230 -7.18 -0.93 22.41
N ASP A 231 -7.87 -1.95 21.91
CA ASP A 231 -9.10 -1.78 21.13
C ASP A 231 -10.21 -1.03 21.88
N ASP A 232 -10.27 -1.23 23.21
CA ASP A 232 -11.18 -0.50 24.11
C ASP A 232 -10.77 0.97 24.37
N GLY A 233 -9.66 1.42 23.79
CA GLY A 233 -9.12 2.78 23.95
C GLY A 233 -8.35 3.02 25.24
N LYS A 234 -8.13 1.98 26.07
CA LYS A 234 -7.30 2.09 27.26
C LYS A 234 -5.83 1.89 26.94
N LYS A 235 -4.96 2.35 27.83
CA LYS A 235 -3.52 2.09 27.73
C LYS A 235 -3.26 0.59 27.74
N MET A 236 -2.41 0.12 26.81
CA MET A 236 -1.94 -1.26 26.78
C MET A 236 -1.21 -1.61 28.07
N SER A 237 -1.56 -2.74 28.68
CA SER A 237 -0.98 -3.19 29.94
C SER A 237 -0.75 -4.69 29.95
N LYS A 238 0.47 -5.12 30.26
CA LYS A 238 0.81 -6.54 30.43
C LYS A 238 -0.03 -7.22 31.53
N SER A 239 -0.33 -6.48 32.60
CA SER A 239 -1.14 -7.00 33.72
C SER A 239 -2.62 -7.16 33.35
N LEU A 240 -3.15 -6.33 32.44
CA LEU A 240 -4.53 -6.41 31.96
C LEU A 240 -4.69 -7.35 30.76
N LYS A 241 -3.58 -7.72 30.10
CA LYS A 241 -3.59 -8.55 28.86
C LYS A 241 -4.59 -8.05 27.82
N ASN A 242 -4.70 -6.72 27.69
CA ASN A 242 -5.72 -6.07 26.87
C ASN A 242 -5.24 -5.74 25.43
N TYR A 243 -4.16 -6.36 24.97
CA TYR A 243 -3.63 -6.24 23.62
C TYR A 243 -2.96 -7.55 23.18
N PRO A 244 -2.95 -7.85 21.87
CA PRO A 244 -2.22 -9.01 21.34
C PRO A 244 -0.71 -8.78 21.43
N SER A 245 0.06 -9.87 21.57
CA SER A 245 1.52 -9.77 21.46
C SER A 245 1.91 -9.26 20.08
N PRO A 246 2.85 -8.30 19.95
CA PRO A 246 3.37 -7.88 18.65
C PRO A 246 3.86 -9.05 17.78
N MET A 247 4.54 -10.03 18.40
CA MET A 247 5.01 -11.22 17.68
C MET A 247 3.87 -12.07 17.15
N GLU A 248 2.80 -12.28 17.91
CA GLU A 248 1.61 -13.00 17.44
C GLU A 248 1.01 -12.36 16.16
N VAL A 249 0.96 -11.03 16.13
CA VAL A 249 0.44 -10.30 14.96
C VAL A 249 1.41 -10.39 13.77
N ILE A 250 2.72 -10.31 14.04
CA ILE A 250 3.76 -10.45 13.01
C ILE A 250 3.77 -11.88 12.43
N ASP A 251 3.66 -12.89 13.26
CA ASP A 251 3.61 -14.30 12.82
C ASP A 251 2.37 -14.58 11.97
N GLN A 252 1.25 -13.94 12.28
CA GLN A 252 -0.01 -14.14 11.55
C GLN A 252 -0.10 -13.36 10.23
N TYR A 253 0.38 -12.11 10.19
CA TYR A 253 0.14 -11.20 9.06
C TYR A 253 1.43 -10.70 8.39
N GLY A 254 2.59 -10.96 8.98
CA GLY A 254 3.88 -10.47 8.52
C GLY A 254 4.25 -9.09 9.08
N ALA A 255 5.55 -8.84 9.22
CA ALA A 255 6.07 -7.58 9.75
C ALA A 255 5.71 -6.37 8.86
N ASP A 256 5.75 -6.53 7.55
CA ASP A 256 5.43 -5.43 6.62
C ASP A 256 3.97 -4.98 6.71
N ALA A 257 3.03 -5.89 7.02
CA ALA A 257 1.63 -5.51 7.22
C ALA A 257 1.46 -4.65 8.48
N VAL A 258 2.13 -5.02 9.58
CA VAL A 258 2.15 -4.22 10.81
C VAL A 258 2.79 -2.85 10.57
N ARG A 259 3.93 -2.81 9.84
CA ARG A 259 4.63 -1.56 9.50
C ARG A 259 3.72 -0.61 8.73
N LEU A 260 3.13 -1.06 7.64
CA LEU A 260 2.23 -0.22 6.83
C LEU A 260 0.96 0.18 7.58
N TYR A 261 0.40 -0.70 8.41
CA TYR A 261 -0.75 -0.36 9.25
C TYR A 261 -0.43 0.80 10.21
N LEU A 262 0.74 0.76 10.88
CA LEU A 262 1.18 1.82 11.78
C LEU A 262 1.52 3.11 11.02
N ILE A 263 2.23 3.02 9.90
CA ILE A 263 2.59 4.18 9.05
C ILE A 263 1.34 4.86 8.50
N ASN A 264 0.31 4.11 8.11
CA ASN A 264 -0.96 4.65 7.59
C ASN A 264 -1.95 5.06 8.68
N SER A 265 -1.53 5.07 9.94
CA SER A 265 -2.41 5.34 11.07
C SER A 265 -2.23 6.77 11.60
N PRO A 266 -3.15 7.26 12.46
CA PRO A 266 -3.00 8.54 13.14
C PRO A 266 -1.76 8.64 14.04
N VAL A 267 -1.16 7.51 14.43
CA VAL A 267 0.02 7.47 15.31
C VAL A 267 1.16 8.35 14.79
N VAL A 268 1.46 8.28 13.50
CA VAL A 268 2.56 9.09 12.91
C VAL A 268 2.22 10.58 12.76
N ARG A 269 1.05 11.00 13.25
CA ARG A 269 0.61 12.40 13.36
C ARG A 269 0.41 12.84 14.80
N ALA A 270 1.06 12.17 15.74
CA ALA A 270 0.96 12.41 17.18
C ALA A 270 -0.47 12.22 17.75
N GLU A 271 -1.33 11.47 17.07
CA GLU A 271 -2.69 11.15 17.50
C GLU A 271 -2.78 9.69 18.00
N PRO A 272 -3.69 9.37 18.94
CA PRO A 272 -3.81 8.02 19.45
C PRO A 272 -4.42 7.05 18.42
N LEU A 273 -3.89 5.84 18.36
CA LEU A 273 -4.43 4.72 17.59
C LEU A 273 -5.03 3.67 18.52
N ARG A 274 -6.27 3.27 18.30
CA ARG A 274 -6.82 2.01 18.83
C ARG A 274 -6.39 0.88 17.91
N PHE A 275 -5.51 0.02 18.42
CA PHE A 275 -4.95 -1.07 17.62
C PHE A 275 -5.99 -2.17 17.39
N LYS A 276 -6.18 -2.56 16.12
CA LYS A 276 -7.08 -3.63 15.70
C LYS A 276 -6.38 -4.59 14.74
N LYS A 277 -6.47 -5.90 14.99
CA LYS A 277 -5.91 -6.95 14.11
C LYS A 277 -6.52 -6.90 12.70
N GLU A 278 -7.82 -6.59 12.61
CA GLU A 278 -8.54 -6.46 11.33
C GLU A 278 -7.96 -5.36 10.45
N GLY A 279 -7.44 -4.28 11.05
CA GLY A 279 -6.75 -3.23 10.31
C GLY A 279 -5.44 -3.69 9.70
N VAL A 280 -4.68 -4.55 10.38
CA VAL A 280 -3.47 -5.18 9.83
C VAL A 280 -3.83 -6.14 8.70
N TYR A 281 -4.88 -6.97 8.88
CA TYR A 281 -5.38 -7.82 7.80
C TYR A 281 -5.86 -7.01 6.58
N GLY A 282 -6.47 -5.84 6.82
CA GLY A 282 -6.85 -4.90 5.75
C GLY A 282 -5.66 -4.54 4.84
N VAL A 283 -4.48 -4.29 5.41
CA VAL A 283 -3.25 -4.02 4.62
C VAL A 283 -2.87 -5.22 3.74
N VAL A 284 -2.95 -6.44 4.28
CA VAL A 284 -2.67 -7.65 3.48
C VAL A 284 -3.63 -7.75 2.29
N LYS A 285 -4.92 -7.53 2.54
CA LYS A 285 -5.98 -7.65 1.53
C LYS A 285 -5.92 -6.54 0.47
N ASP A 286 -5.72 -5.30 0.89
CA ASP A 286 -5.92 -4.12 0.05
C ASP A 286 -4.61 -3.61 -0.59
N VAL A 287 -3.43 -3.98 -0.03
CA VAL A 287 -2.12 -3.60 -0.57
C VAL A 287 -1.38 -4.81 -1.14
N PHE A 288 -1.02 -5.78 -0.30
CA PHE A 288 -0.11 -6.85 -0.72
C PHE A 288 -0.74 -7.83 -1.70
N LEU A 289 -2.00 -8.19 -1.50
CA LEU A 289 -2.66 -9.14 -2.39
C LEU A 289 -2.85 -8.61 -3.83
N PRO A 290 -3.33 -7.36 -4.06
CA PRO A 290 -3.37 -6.78 -5.40
C PRO A 290 -1.98 -6.66 -6.03
N TRP A 291 -0.98 -6.21 -5.28
CA TRP A 291 0.39 -6.08 -5.76
C TRP A 291 1.00 -7.42 -6.15
N TYR A 292 0.87 -8.42 -5.28
CA TYR A 292 1.29 -9.78 -5.57
C TYR A 292 0.57 -10.37 -6.79
N ASN A 293 -0.73 -10.10 -6.96
CA ASN A 293 -1.48 -10.58 -8.11
C ASN A 293 -0.97 -9.98 -9.44
N ALA A 294 -0.58 -8.69 -9.45
CA ALA A 294 0.05 -8.08 -10.62
C ALA A 294 1.40 -8.75 -10.95
N TYR A 295 2.23 -8.98 -9.92
CA TYR A 295 3.49 -9.71 -10.04
C TYR A 295 3.26 -11.15 -10.54
N ARG A 296 2.33 -11.90 -9.93
CA ARG A 296 1.99 -13.27 -10.34
C ARG A 296 1.53 -13.30 -11.80
N PHE A 297 0.75 -12.32 -12.21
CA PHE A 297 0.29 -12.21 -13.60
C PHE A 297 1.46 -11.98 -14.57
N LEU A 298 2.44 -11.15 -14.22
CA LEU A 298 3.68 -11.00 -14.98
C LEU A 298 4.40 -12.34 -15.14
N VAL A 299 4.67 -13.04 -14.04
CA VAL A 299 5.43 -14.30 -14.05
C VAL A 299 4.72 -15.38 -14.88
N GLN A 300 3.40 -15.51 -14.72
CA GLN A 300 2.62 -16.49 -15.46
C GLN A 300 2.67 -16.25 -16.98
N ASN A 301 2.59 -14.99 -17.41
CA ASN A 301 2.61 -14.67 -18.85
C ASN A 301 4.03 -14.65 -19.42
N ALA A 302 5.06 -14.35 -18.63
CA ALA A 302 6.46 -14.55 -19.03
C ALA A 302 6.78 -16.03 -19.28
N LYS A 303 6.36 -16.92 -18.35
CA LYS A 303 6.51 -18.38 -18.54
C LYS A 303 5.68 -18.94 -19.70
N ARG A 304 4.54 -18.35 -20.00
CA ARG A 304 3.72 -18.75 -21.15
C ARG A 304 4.48 -18.62 -22.45
N LEU A 305 5.31 -17.58 -22.63
CA LEU A 305 6.13 -17.44 -23.85
C LEU A 305 7.01 -18.67 -24.08
N GLU A 306 7.63 -19.19 -23.03
CA GLU A 306 8.47 -20.40 -23.11
C GLU A 306 7.63 -21.65 -23.48
N VAL A 307 6.45 -21.79 -22.85
CA VAL A 307 5.54 -22.93 -23.12
C VAL A 307 5.01 -22.90 -24.54
N GLU A 308 4.79 -21.73 -25.12
CA GLU A 308 4.36 -21.53 -26.50
C GLU A 308 5.52 -21.65 -27.51
N GLY A 309 6.74 -21.93 -27.07
CA GLY A 309 7.91 -22.15 -27.94
C GLY A 309 8.65 -20.85 -28.33
N PHE A 310 8.32 -19.73 -27.73
CA PHE A 310 9.06 -18.47 -27.90
C PHE A 310 10.30 -18.43 -27.01
N ALA A 311 11.23 -17.51 -27.30
CA ALA A 311 12.37 -17.26 -26.44
C ALA A 311 11.93 -16.82 -25.04
N SER A 312 12.69 -17.22 -24.01
CA SER A 312 12.47 -16.79 -22.61
C SER A 312 12.30 -15.29 -22.50
N PHE A 313 11.50 -14.87 -21.54
CA PHE A 313 11.26 -13.46 -21.31
C PHE A 313 12.52 -12.75 -20.80
N VAL A 314 12.95 -11.76 -21.55
CA VAL A 314 13.95 -10.76 -21.15
C VAL A 314 13.32 -9.39 -21.34
N PRO A 315 13.39 -8.50 -20.34
CA PRO A 315 12.83 -7.15 -20.49
C PRO A 315 13.51 -6.39 -21.63
N VAL A 316 12.73 -5.69 -22.43
CA VAL A 316 13.27 -4.78 -23.45
C VAL A 316 13.94 -3.57 -22.78
N ASP A 317 14.83 -2.92 -23.49
CA ASP A 317 15.57 -1.76 -22.96
C ASP A 317 14.66 -0.55 -22.74
N GLN A 318 15.11 0.36 -21.88
CA GLN A 318 14.36 1.56 -21.47
C GLN A 318 14.05 2.49 -22.65
N ALA A 319 14.93 2.57 -23.65
CA ALA A 319 14.70 3.42 -24.82
C ALA A 319 13.56 2.88 -25.69
N THR A 320 13.42 1.56 -25.77
CA THR A 320 12.30 0.90 -26.45
C THR A 320 10.99 1.11 -25.68
N LEU A 321 11.00 1.03 -24.35
CA LEU A 321 9.81 1.30 -23.52
C LEU A 321 9.33 2.74 -23.66
N GLN A 322 10.24 3.71 -23.72
CA GLN A 322 9.90 5.12 -23.89
C GLN A 322 9.30 5.44 -25.27
N LYS A 323 9.59 4.60 -26.29
CA LYS A 323 9.05 4.75 -27.66
C LYS A 323 7.72 4.02 -27.86
N SER A 324 7.19 3.32 -26.86
CA SER A 324 5.89 2.64 -26.98
C SER A 324 4.82 3.64 -27.42
N SER A 325 4.13 3.32 -28.50
CA SER A 325 2.99 4.11 -28.99
C SER A 325 1.70 3.82 -28.22
N ASN A 326 1.70 2.80 -27.35
CA ASN A 326 0.53 2.44 -26.58
C ASN A 326 0.30 3.44 -25.45
N VAL A 327 -0.86 4.07 -25.46
CA VAL A 327 -1.21 5.14 -24.51
C VAL A 327 -1.23 4.67 -23.06
N LEU A 328 -1.62 3.41 -22.79
CA LEU A 328 -1.63 2.88 -21.44
C LEU A 328 -0.23 2.54 -20.91
N ASP A 329 0.72 2.14 -21.80
CA ASP A 329 2.12 1.99 -21.42
C ASP A 329 2.72 3.35 -21.02
N GLN A 330 2.46 4.40 -21.83
CA GLN A 330 2.91 5.75 -21.52
C GLN A 330 2.31 6.26 -20.20
N TRP A 331 1.01 6.05 -20.02
CA TRP A 331 0.30 6.47 -18.81
C TRP A 331 0.79 5.78 -17.55
N ILE A 332 0.92 4.44 -17.54
CA ILE A 332 1.37 3.73 -16.32
C ILE A 332 2.84 4.03 -16.00
N ASN A 333 3.69 4.26 -17.01
CA ASN A 333 5.05 4.71 -16.80
C ASN A 333 5.06 6.11 -16.17
N SER A 334 4.24 7.06 -16.66
CA SER A 334 4.08 8.38 -16.05
C SER A 334 3.55 8.30 -14.63
N ALA A 335 2.54 7.46 -14.35
CA ALA A 335 2.02 7.22 -13.00
C ALA A 335 3.09 6.64 -12.07
N THR A 336 3.99 5.79 -12.59
CA THR A 336 5.13 5.25 -11.83
C THR A 336 6.14 6.34 -11.49
N GLN A 337 6.44 7.23 -12.42
CA GLN A 337 7.30 8.39 -12.15
C GLN A 337 6.68 9.33 -11.11
N SER A 338 5.37 9.52 -11.17
CA SER A 338 4.62 10.30 -10.17
C SER A 338 4.66 9.65 -8.79
N LEU A 339 4.56 8.31 -8.69
CA LEU A 339 4.73 7.57 -7.44
C LEU A 339 6.13 7.80 -6.86
N VAL A 340 7.18 7.61 -7.65
CA VAL A 340 8.58 7.80 -7.21
C VAL A 340 8.79 9.23 -6.69
N TYR A 341 8.35 10.22 -7.45
CA TYR A 341 8.46 11.62 -7.05
C TYR A 341 7.73 11.89 -5.74
N PHE A 342 6.47 11.47 -5.64
CA PHE A 342 5.64 11.69 -4.46
C PHE A 342 6.26 11.03 -3.22
N VAL A 343 6.63 9.75 -3.31
CA VAL A 343 7.25 9.04 -2.19
C VAL A 343 8.54 9.73 -1.75
N ARG A 344 9.38 10.15 -2.69
CA ARG A 344 10.64 10.86 -2.37
C ARG A 344 10.36 12.18 -1.65
N GLN A 345 9.40 12.98 -2.13
CA GLN A 345 9.05 14.26 -1.51
C GLN A 345 8.47 14.09 -0.10
N GLU A 346 7.58 13.12 0.06
CA GLU A 346 6.95 12.87 1.36
C GLU A 346 7.93 12.26 2.37
N MET A 347 8.85 11.41 1.93
CA MET A 347 9.93 10.87 2.78
C MET A 347 10.93 11.97 3.17
N ASN A 348 11.31 12.86 2.26
CA ASN A 348 12.15 14.02 2.57
C ASN A 348 11.49 14.94 3.61
N GLY A 349 10.15 15.03 3.57
CA GLY A 349 9.36 15.79 4.57
C GLY A 349 8.97 14.97 5.80
N TYR A 350 9.42 13.71 5.93
CA TYR A 350 9.03 12.78 7.01
C TYR A 350 7.51 12.56 7.14
N ARG A 351 6.71 12.83 6.09
CA ARG A 351 5.25 12.66 6.06
C ARG A 351 4.84 11.27 5.56
N LEU A 352 5.27 10.23 6.25
CA LEU A 352 5.09 8.84 5.85
C LEU A 352 3.61 8.43 5.72
N TYR A 353 2.72 9.05 6.45
CA TYR A 353 1.27 8.76 6.44
C TYR A 353 0.56 9.09 5.12
N THR A 354 1.18 9.87 4.23
CA THR A 354 0.64 10.22 2.91
C THR A 354 1.00 9.18 1.86
N VAL A 355 2.07 8.40 2.07
CA VAL A 355 2.62 7.47 1.09
C VAL A 355 1.68 6.28 0.83
N VAL A 356 1.12 5.68 1.89
CA VAL A 356 0.28 4.48 1.76
C VAL A 356 -1.01 4.75 0.98
N PRO A 357 -1.79 5.83 1.22
CA PRO A 357 -2.95 6.16 0.40
C PRO A 357 -2.61 6.37 -1.08
N TYR A 358 -1.48 7.00 -1.37
CA TYR A 358 -1.02 7.19 -2.74
C TYR A 358 -0.64 5.86 -3.41
N LEU A 359 0.05 4.97 -2.68
CA LEU A 359 0.36 3.62 -3.14
C LEU A 359 -0.91 2.82 -3.44
N LEU A 360 -1.94 2.90 -2.58
CA LEU A 360 -3.23 2.23 -2.81
C LEU A 360 -3.86 2.69 -4.14
N LYS A 361 -3.88 3.99 -4.41
CA LYS A 361 -4.36 4.54 -5.68
C LYS A 361 -3.53 4.04 -6.86
N PHE A 362 -2.21 4.01 -6.72
CA PHE A 362 -1.30 3.48 -7.75
C PHE A 362 -1.55 2.00 -8.04
N LEU A 363 -1.67 1.16 -7.01
CA LEU A 363 -1.94 -0.27 -7.16
C LEU A 363 -3.28 -0.54 -7.82
N ASP A 364 -4.27 0.27 -7.53
CA ASP A 364 -5.57 0.18 -8.16
C ASP A 364 -5.47 0.56 -9.66
N ASN A 365 -4.76 1.62 -10.01
CA ASN A 365 -4.45 1.99 -11.38
C ASN A 365 -3.69 0.87 -12.13
N LEU A 366 -2.68 0.29 -11.48
CA LEU A 366 -1.91 -0.82 -12.04
C LEU A 366 -2.78 -2.04 -12.31
N THR A 367 -3.60 -2.46 -11.34
CA THR A 367 -4.33 -3.73 -11.41
C THR A 367 -5.64 -3.63 -12.18
N ASN A 368 -6.43 -2.59 -11.92
CA ASN A 368 -7.79 -2.44 -12.43
C ASN A 368 -7.86 -1.62 -13.74
N ILE A 369 -6.80 -0.89 -14.09
CA ILE A 369 -6.71 -0.22 -15.38
C ILE A 369 -5.64 -0.89 -16.23
N TYR A 370 -4.36 -0.74 -15.91
CA TYR A 370 -3.28 -1.19 -16.79
C TYR A 370 -3.35 -2.70 -17.10
N VAL A 371 -3.29 -3.56 -16.07
CA VAL A 371 -3.31 -5.02 -16.26
C VAL A 371 -4.63 -5.48 -16.86
N ARG A 372 -5.75 -4.91 -16.42
CA ARG A 372 -7.07 -5.30 -16.88
C ARG A 372 -7.29 -4.95 -18.35
N CYS A 373 -7.03 -3.71 -18.75
CA CYS A 373 -7.22 -3.25 -20.14
C CYS A 373 -6.20 -3.88 -21.10
N ASN A 374 -4.98 -4.16 -20.64
CA ASN A 374 -3.94 -4.81 -21.47
C ASN A 374 -3.95 -6.34 -21.42
N ARG A 375 -4.98 -7.01 -20.88
CA ARG A 375 -5.01 -8.47 -20.76
C ARG A 375 -4.77 -9.21 -22.06
N LYS A 376 -5.32 -8.73 -23.16
CA LYS A 376 -5.15 -9.33 -24.50
C LYS A 376 -3.68 -9.24 -24.92
N ARG A 377 -3.07 -8.07 -24.79
CA ARG A 377 -1.66 -7.82 -25.07
C ARG A 377 -0.74 -8.69 -24.20
N LEU A 378 -0.92 -8.61 -22.89
CA LEU A 378 -0.11 -9.35 -21.90
C LEU A 378 -0.23 -10.89 -22.07
N LYS A 379 -1.35 -11.38 -22.65
CA LYS A 379 -1.55 -12.78 -23.03
C LYS A 379 -1.10 -13.11 -24.46
N GLY A 380 -0.41 -12.20 -25.17
CA GLY A 380 0.16 -12.44 -26.48
C GLY A 380 -0.82 -12.47 -27.65
N ARG A 381 -2.07 -12.05 -27.46
CA ARG A 381 -3.09 -12.10 -28.51
C ARG A 381 -2.95 -11.02 -29.59
N THR A 382 -2.13 -10.02 -29.35
CA THR A 382 -1.80 -8.92 -30.28
C THR A 382 -0.45 -9.14 -30.99
N GLY A 383 0.18 -10.29 -30.76
CA GLY A 383 1.49 -10.63 -31.30
C GLY A 383 2.59 -10.70 -30.23
N GLU A 384 3.68 -11.39 -30.54
CA GLU A 384 4.78 -11.61 -29.60
C GLU A 384 5.49 -10.30 -29.21
N GLU A 385 5.80 -9.46 -30.18
CA GLU A 385 6.55 -8.21 -29.98
C GLU A 385 5.79 -7.26 -29.05
N ASP A 386 4.50 -7.01 -29.33
CA ASP A 386 3.64 -6.16 -28.49
C ASP A 386 3.45 -6.77 -27.09
N CYS A 387 3.35 -8.09 -27.00
CA CYS A 387 3.30 -8.80 -25.71
C CYS A 387 4.58 -8.57 -24.89
N ARG A 388 5.76 -8.64 -25.52
CA ARG A 388 7.05 -8.41 -24.85
C ARG A 388 7.18 -6.97 -24.34
N VAL A 389 6.73 -5.98 -25.13
CA VAL A 389 6.69 -4.59 -24.71
C VAL A 389 5.76 -4.42 -23.51
N ALA A 390 4.55 -4.96 -23.55
CA ALA A 390 3.57 -4.88 -22.46
C ALA A 390 4.07 -5.57 -21.17
N LEU A 391 4.67 -6.75 -21.27
CA LEU A 391 5.26 -7.47 -20.14
C LEU A 391 6.48 -6.71 -19.57
N SER A 392 7.30 -6.10 -20.43
CA SER A 392 8.45 -5.31 -20.00
C SER A 392 8.04 -4.02 -19.30
N THR A 393 6.97 -3.39 -19.76
CA THR A 393 6.36 -2.24 -19.06
C THR A 393 5.87 -2.68 -17.67
N LEU A 394 5.13 -3.77 -17.57
CA LEU A 394 4.65 -4.31 -16.27
C LEU A 394 5.82 -4.66 -15.35
N TYR A 395 6.87 -5.29 -15.89
CA TYR A 395 8.11 -5.62 -15.15
C TYR A 395 8.77 -4.35 -14.59
N ASN A 396 8.97 -3.33 -15.43
CA ASN A 396 9.59 -2.07 -15.02
C ASN A 396 8.79 -1.36 -13.94
N VAL A 397 7.48 -1.27 -14.12
CA VAL A 397 6.54 -0.66 -13.15
C VAL A 397 6.60 -1.36 -11.80
N LEU A 398 6.58 -2.70 -11.78
CA LEU A 398 6.70 -3.49 -10.56
C LEU A 398 8.07 -3.33 -9.91
N LEU A 399 9.15 -3.36 -10.68
CA LEU A 399 10.52 -3.21 -10.16
C LEU A 399 10.73 -1.83 -9.52
N VAL A 400 10.32 -0.76 -10.21
CA VAL A 400 10.46 0.62 -9.72
C VAL A 400 9.59 0.85 -8.49
N SER A 401 8.35 0.35 -8.48
CA SER A 401 7.47 0.45 -7.31
C SER A 401 8.03 -0.32 -6.10
N CYS A 402 8.62 -1.50 -6.31
CA CYS A 402 9.31 -2.26 -5.25
C CYS A 402 10.50 -1.46 -4.69
N LYS A 403 11.35 -0.87 -5.54
CA LYS A 403 12.48 -0.05 -5.08
C LYS A 403 12.03 1.17 -4.29
N ALA A 404 10.98 1.87 -4.74
CA ALA A 404 10.45 3.04 -4.05
C ALA A 404 9.84 2.68 -2.68
N MET A 405 9.28 1.49 -2.54
CA MET A 405 8.60 1.05 -1.32
C MET A 405 9.47 0.18 -0.42
N ALA A 406 10.66 -0.23 -0.84
CA ALA A 406 11.54 -1.09 -0.04
C ALA A 406 11.81 -0.56 1.38
N PRO A 407 12.02 0.73 1.64
CA PRO A 407 12.19 1.23 3.00
C PRO A 407 10.95 1.04 3.90
N LEU A 408 9.77 0.95 3.32
CA LEU A 408 8.50 0.83 4.04
C LEU A 408 8.05 -0.64 4.19
N THR A 409 8.29 -1.46 3.16
CA THR A 409 7.93 -2.88 3.08
C THR A 409 9.12 -3.77 2.72
N PRO A 410 10.15 -3.83 3.59
CA PRO A 410 11.46 -4.40 3.25
C PRO A 410 11.40 -5.88 2.88
N PHE A 411 10.56 -6.68 3.51
CA PHE A 411 10.52 -8.12 3.28
C PHE A 411 9.73 -8.50 2.03
N PHE A 412 8.57 -7.89 1.85
CA PHE A 412 7.72 -8.18 0.69
C PHE A 412 8.40 -7.75 -0.62
N THR A 413 8.96 -6.54 -0.65
CA THR A 413 9.63 -6.02 -1.84
C THR A 413 10.90 -6.79 -2.16
N GLU A 414 11.64 -7.28 -1.15
CA GLU A 414 12.81 -8.14 -1.36
C GLU A 414 12.41 -9.46 -2.00
N VAL A 415 11.34 -10.12 -1.53
CA VAL A 415 10.86 -11.38 -2.13
C VAL A 415 10.49 -11.20 -3.60
N LEU A 416 9.77 -10.14 -3.94
CA LEU A 416 9.43 -9.85 -5.34
C LEU A 416 10.69 -9.55 -6.16
N TYR A 417 11.60 -8.75 -5.62
CA TYR A 417 12.84 -8.37 -6.27
C TYR A 417 13.74 -9.57 -6.56
N GLN A 418 13.94 -10.49 -5.59
CA GLN A 418 14.77 -11.68 -5.77
C GLN A 418 14.28 -12.59 -6.92
N ASN A 419 12.98 -12.55 -7.20
CA ASN A 419 12.43 -13.26 -8.36
C ASN A 419 12.59 -12.47 -9.67
N MET A 420 12.31 -11.16 -9.64
CA MET A 420 12.39 -10.30 -10.83
C MET A 420 13.83 -10.11 -11.32
N ARG A 421 14.82 -10.06 -10.42
CA ARG A 421 16.24 -9.89 -10.81
C ARG A 421 16.80 -11.02 -11.65
N LYS A 422 16.17 -12.21 -11.61
CA LYS A 422 16.64 -13.40 -12.37
C LYS A 422 16.62 -13.22 -13.89
N VAL A 423 15.86 -12.25 -14.38
CA VAL A 423 15.76 -11.93 -15.82
C VAL A 423 16.63 -10.74 -16.23
N SER A 424 17.44 -10.19 -15.29
CA SER A 424 18.33 -9.06 -15.52
C SER A 424 19.75 -9.39 -15.04
N ASN A 425 20.74 -9.26 -15.92
CA ASN A 425 22.14 -9.55 -15.60
C ASN A 425 22.86 -8.44 -14.81
N ALA A 426 22.24 -7.27 -14.66
CA ALA A 426 22.82 -6.09 -14.00
C ALA A 426 22.15 -5.73 -12.66
N ALA A 427 21.41 -6.69 -12.07
CA ALA A 427 20.67 -6.42 -10.85
C ALA A 427 21.55 -6.61 -9.60
N GLU A 428 21.44 -5.67 -8.65
CA GLU A 428 22.06 -5.77 -7.33
C GLU A 428 21.63 -7.06 -6.62
N GLU A 429 22.46 -7.51 -5.66
CA GLU A 429 22.18 -8.75 -4.92
C GLU A 429 20.91 -8.69 -4.08
N SER A 430 20.59 -7.52 -3.55
CA SER A 430 19.39 -7.23 -2.76
C SER A 430 18.76 -5.91 -3.21
N ILE A 431 17.43 -5.78 -3.08
CA ILE A 431 16.73 -4.51 -3.31
C ILE A 431 17.26 -3.39 -2.41
N HIS A 432 17.76 -3.75 -1.23
CA HIS A 432 18.30 -2.81 -0.24
C HIS A 432 19.68 -2.26 -0.62
N HIS A 433 20.35 -2.86 -1.60
CA HIS A 433 21.58 -2.34 -2.20
C HIS A 433 21.30 -1.45 -3.42
N CYS A 434 20.07 -1.48 -3.94
CA CYS A 434 19.68 -0.64 -5.07
C CYS A 434 19.60 0.83 -4.65
N SER A 435 20.00 1.72 -5.55
CA SER A 435 19.72 3.15 -5.40
C SER A 435 18.23 3.42 -5.36
N PHE A 436 17.80 4.37 -4.49
CA PHE A 436 16.42 4.81 -4.48
C PHE A 436 16.09 5.47 -5.82
N PRO A 437 14.98 5.09 -6.50
CA PRO A 437 14.70 5.55 -7.85
C PRO A 437 14.52 7.07 -7.90
N GLU A 438 14.96 7.66 -9.01
CA GLU A 438 14.74 9.06 -9.33
C GLU A 438 13.62 9.18 -10.36
N ALA A 439 12.81 10.24 -10.24
CA ALA A 439 11.74 10.48 -11.19
C ALA A 439 12.31 11.15 -12.45
N GLU A 440 12.13 10.50 -13.58
CA GLU A 440 12.55 10.97 -14.90
C GLU A 440 11.31 11.28 -15.76
N GLY A 441 11.25 12.45 -16.44
CA GLY A 441 10.27 12.78 -17.46
C GLY A 441 8.98 13.48 -17.01
N LYS A 442 8.00 13.57 -17.94
CA LYS A 442 6.71 14.28 -17.78
C LYS A 442 5.76 13.57 -16.83
N ARG A 443 4.99 14.33 -16.05
CA ARG A 443 4.01 13.88 -15.06
C ARG A 443 2.60 14.13 -15.54
N ASP A 444 1.67 13.21 -15.20
CA ASP A 444 0.25 13.34 -15.50
C ASP A 444 -0.60 13.33 -14.22
N GLU A 445 -1.56 14.24 -14.10
CA GLU A 445 -2.25 14.52 -12.82
C GLU A 445 -3.69 14.00 -12.71
N ARG A 446 -4.28 13.33 -13.72
CA ARG A 446 -5.74 13.04 -13.68
C ARG A 446 -6.10 11.63 -14.15
N ILE A 447 -6.94 10.91 -13.41
CA ILE A 447 -8.00 9.98 -13.87
C ILE A 447 -8.85 9.46 -12.68
N GLU A 448 -10.20 9.47 -12.83
CA GLU A 448 -11.20 8.84 -11.95
C GLU A 448 -12.16 7.88 -12.70
N ARG A 449 -13.00 7.06 -12.02
CA ARG A 449 -13.52 5.74 -12.44
C ARG A 449 -15.01 5.48 -12.38
N SER A 450 -15.47 4.37 -13.04
CA SER A 450 -16.43 3.34 -12.53
C SER A 450 -16.64 2.15 -13.49
N PRO A 451 -16.99 0.90 -13.05
CA PRO A 451 -17.19 -0.29 -13.88
C PRO A 451 -18.66 -0.69 -14.10
N LEU A 452 -19.02 -1.21 -15.31
CA LEU A 452 -20.32 -1.70 -15.71
C LEU A 452 -20.33 -3.20 -16.06
N LYS A 453 -21.40 -3.93 -15.67
CA LYS A 453 -21.49 -5.40 -15.83
C LYS A 453 -22.34 -5.87 -17.04
N THR A 454 -23.27 -5.06 -17.54
CA THR A 454 -24.19 -5.42 -18.64
C THR A 454 -23.73 -4.76 -19.94
N PRO A 455 -23.75 -5.46 -21.11
CA PRO A 455 -23.44 -4.85 -22.39
C PRO A 455 -24.44 -3.76 -22.73
N LEU A 456 -23.95 -2.59 -23.18
CA LEU A 456 -24.74 -1.46 -23.58
C LEU A 456 -24.57 -1.17 -25.07
N ARG A 457 -25.62 -0.64 -25.70
CA ARG A 457 -25.62 -0.33 -27.12
C ARG A 457 -24.73 0.85 -27.47
N GLU A 458 -24.91 1.95 -26.74
CA GLU A 458 -24.20 3.20 -26.98
C GLU A 458 -23.94 3.94 -25.69
N MET A 459 -22.81 4.62 -25.67
CA MET A 459 -22.43 5.58 -24.66
C MET A 459 -22.12 6.92 -25.32
N VAL A 460 -22.75 8.01 -24.87
CA VAL A 460 -22.42 9.36 -25.26
C VAL A 460 -21.58 9.99 -24.15
N ILE A 461 -20.43 10.55 -24.53
CA ILE A 461 -19.61 11.36 -23.61
C ILE A 461 -19.73 12.80 -24.01
N VAL A 462 -20.19 13.63 -23.07
CA VAL A 462 -20.36 15.07 -23.26
C VAL A 462 -19.26 15.79 -22.47
N HIS A 463 -18.48 16.61 -23.16
CA HIS A 463 -17.44 17.43 -22.54
C HIS A 463 -17.16 18.68 -23.41
N PRO A 464 -16.91 19.84 -22.79
CA PRO A 464 -16.68 21.09 -23.56
C PRO A 464 -15.30 21.16 -24.25
N ASP A 465 -14.35 20.32 -23.84
CA ASP A 465 -12.99 20.26 -24.40
C ASP A 465 -12.91 19.19 -25.50
N ALA A 466 -12.66 19.65 -26.73
CA ALA A 466 -12.55 18.80 -27.91
C ALA A 466 -11.33 17.88 -27.84
N ASP A 467 -10.19 18.32 -27.28
CA ASP A 467 -8.98 17.51 -27.17
C ASP A 467 -9.21 16.31 -26.22
N PHE A 468 -9.96 16.53 -25.13
CA PHE A 468 -10.39 15.46 -24.22
C PHE A 468 -11.29 14.44 -24.96
N LEU A 469 -12.25 14.92 -25.76
CA LEU A 469 -13.14 14.04 -26.53
C LEU A 469 -12.38 13.24 -27.60
N ASP A 470 -11.41 13.85 -28.26
CA ASP A 470 -10.57 13.20 -29.26
C ASP A 470 -9.66 12.13 -28.64
N ASP A 471 -9.13 12.36 -27.46
CA ASP A 471 -8.37 11.35 -26.71
C ASP A 471 -9.25 10.15 -26.33
N ILE A 472 -10.46 10.38 -25.83
CA ILE A 472 -11.40 9.32 -25.45
C ILE A 472 -11.94 8.55 -26.66
N ALA A 473 -12.40 9.27 -27.70
CA ALA A 473 -13.00 8.67 -28.90
C ALA A 473 -11.97 8.15 -29.91
N GLY A 474 -10.71 8.58 -29.80
CA GLY A 474 -9.58 8.13 -30.62
C GLY A 474 -8.71 7.14 -29.89
N LYS A 475 -7.73 7.64 -29.12
CA LYS A 475 -6.66 6.82 -28.49
C LYS A 475 -7.16 5.79 -27.46
N LEU A 476 -8.21 6.12 -26.73
CA LEU A 476 -8.77 5.28 -25.67
C LEU A 476 -10.03 4.52 -26.09
N LYS A 477 -10.55 4.74 -27.29
CA LYS A 477 -11.83 4.19 -27.77
C LYS A 477 -11.96 2.68 -27.52
N GLU A 478 -10.99 1.89 -27.99
CA GLU A 478 -11.01 0.44 -27.87
C GLU A 478 -11.09 0.00 -26.40
N TYR A 479 -10.31 0.65 -25.53
CA TYR A 479 -10.31 0.37 -24.10
C TYR A 479 -11.65 0.73 -23.44
N VAL A 480 -12.22 1.87 -23.81
CA VAL A 480 -13.53 2.31 -23.30
C VAL A 480 -14.62 1.34 -23.72
N LEU A 481 -14.67 0.96 -25.01
CA LEU A 481 -15.67 0.01 -25.52
C LEU A 481 -15.56 -1.35 -24.83
N GLU A 482 -14.35 -1.89 -24.67
CA GLU A 482 -14.14 -3.21 -24.05
C GLU A 482 -14.39 -3.22 -22.55
N GLU A 483 -13.90 -2.24 -21.81
CA GLU A 483 -13.97 -2.22 -20.34
C GLU A 483 -15.34 -1.82 -19.81
N LEU A 484 -15.99 -0.88 -20.47
CA LEU A 484 -17.35 -0.47 -20.11
C LEU A 484 -18.41 -1.35 -20.78
N ASN A 485 -17.98 -2.29 -21.62
CA ASN A 485 -18.87 -3.22 -22.32
C ASN A 485 -19.93 -2.49 -23.15
N VAL A 486 -19.50 -1.46 -23.89
CA VAL A 486 -20.34 -0.62 -24.78
C VAL A 486 -19.94 -0.90 -26.22
N ARG A 487 -20.91 -0.92 -27.16
CA ARG A 487 -20.62 -1.17 -28.57
C ARG A 487 -20.25 0.08 -29.37
N SER A 488 -20.84 1.23 -29.00
CA SER A 488 -20.62 2.49 -29.65
C SER A 488 -20.29 3.58 -28.65
N LEU A 489 -19.29 4.41 -29.01
CA LEU A 489 -18.88 5.58 -28.25
C LEU A 489 -19.08 6.81 -29.12
N VAL A 490 -19.90 7.74 -28.66
CA VAL A 490 -20.24 8.98 -29.35
C VAL A 490 -19.73 10.18 -28.55
N PRO A 491 -18.71 10.91 -29.01
CA PRO A 491 -18.31 12.14 -28.39
C PRO A 491 -19.29 13.28 -28.72
N CYS A 492 -19.53 14.17 -27.77
CA CYS A 492 -20.38 15.35 -27.93
C CYS A 492 -19.79 16.55 -27.21
N ASP A 493 -19.47 17.61 -27.96
CA ASP A 493 -18.99 18.89 -27.43
C ASP A 493 -20.11 19.87 -27.08
N ASP A 494 -21.33 19.63 -27.57
CA ASP A 494 -22.51 20.43 -27.25
C ASP A 494 -23.09 20.01 -25.91
N THR A 495 -22.64 20.65 -24.83
CA THR A 495 -23.11 20.38 -23.48
C THR A 495 -24.61 20.62 -23.32
N LEU A 496 -25.19 21.65 -23.98
CA LEU A 496 -26.61 21.99 -23.83
C LEU A 496 -27.57 21.00 -24.49
N LYS A 497 -27.06 20.14 -25.37
CA LYS A 497 -27.84 19.05 -25.97
C LYS A 497 -28.35 18.06 -24.93
N TYR A 498 -27.52 17.76 -23.93
CA TYR A 498 -27.77 16.72 -22.93
C TYR A 498 -27.75 17.21 -21.49
N ALA A 499 -27.38 18.46 -21.22
CA ALA A 499 -27.32 18.99 -19.86
C ALA A 499 -28.02 20.35 -19.71
N LEU A 500 -28.60 20.57 -18.54
CA LEU A 500 -28.98 21.88 -18.04
C LEU A 500 -27.90 22.33 -17.05
N LEU A 501 -27.27 23.46 -17.32
CA LEU A 501 -26.21 24.00 -16.49
C LEU A 501 -26.78 24.81 -15.34
N ARG A 502 -26.24 24.63 -14.15
CA ARG A 502 -26.58 25.39 -12.96
C ARG A 502 -25.31 25.82 -12.24
N ALA A 503 -25.21 27.12 -11.94
CA ALA A 503 -24.07 27.67 -11.23
C ALA A 503 -24.35 27.78 -9.73
N GLU A 504 -23.47 27.27 -8.89
CA GLU A 504 -23.53 27.41 -7.43
C GLU A 504 -22.26 28.06 -6.89
N PRO A 505 -22.36 29.10 -6.04
CA PRO A 505 -21.19 29.75 -5.46
C PRO A 505 -20.56 28.86 -4.39
N ASP A 506 -19.24 28.77 -4.37
CA ASP A 506 -18.51 28.11 -3.27
C ASP A 506 -18.46 29.03 -2.05
N PHE A 507 -19.33 28.78 -1.08
CA PHE A 507 -19.39 29.57 0.14
C PHE A 507 -18.15 29.47 1.02
N SER A 508 -17.37 28.40 0.91
CA SER A 508 -16.15 28.19 1.69
C SER A 508 -15.02 29.11 1.23
N VAL A 509 -14.96 29.37 -0.07
CA VAL A 509 -13.97 30.24 -0.71
C VAL A 509 -14.44 31.70 -0.68
N LEU A 510 -15.68 31.93 -1.10
CA LEU A 510 -16.23 33.28 -1.29
C LEU A 510 -16.62 33.97 0.00
N GLY A 511 -17.08 33.24 1.01
CA GLY A 511 -17.62 33.82 2.25
C GLY A 511 -16.65 34.75 2.96
N LYS A 512 -15.37 34.40 3.04
CA LYS A 512 -14.32 35.22 3.65
C LYS A 512 -13.94 36.42 2.80
N ARG A 513 -14.05 36.32 1.46
CA ARG A 513 -13.63 37.36 0.52
C ARG A 513 -14.70 38.42 0.28
N LEU A 514 -15.96 38.02 0.22
CA LEU A 514 -17.08 38.91 -0.16
C LEU A 514 -17.85 39.46 1.06
N GLY A 515 -17.79 38.83 2.21
CA GLY A 515 -18.43 39.30 3.44
C GLY A 515 -19.90 39.67 3.25
N LYS A 516 -20.24 40.95 3.43
CA LYS A 516 -21.63 41.47 3.30
C LYS A 516 -22.20 41.41 1.86
N HIS A 517 -21.34 41.32 0.84
CA HIS A 517 -21.77 41.25 -0.57
C HIS A 517 -22.09 39.81 -1.01
N MET A 518 -21.77 38.79 -0.18
CA MET A 518 -21.95 37.38 -0.52
C MET A 518 -23.38 37.03 -0.94
N GLY A 519 -24.40 37.60 -0.25
CA GLY A 519 -25.79 37.29 -0.51
C GLY A 519 -26.27 37.78 -1.90
N ILE A 520 -25.79 38.93 -2.36
CA ILE A 520 -26.12 39.51 -3.67
C ILE A 520 -25.44 38.72 -4.74
N VAL A 521 -24.14 38.49 -4.64
CA VAL A 521 -23.35 37.72 -5.60
C VAL A 521 -23.86 36.30 -5.71
N ALA A 522 -24.21 35.63 -4.61
CA ALA A 522 -24.78 34.29 -4.64
C ALA A 522 -26.11 34.20 -5.37
N LYS A 523 -26.95 35.25 -5.29
CA LYS A 523 -28.20 35.31 -6.03
C LYS A 523 -27.96 35.49 -7.54
N GLU A 524 -27.01 36.33 -7.92
CA GLU A 524 -26.63 36.54 -9.32
C GLU A 524 -25.99 35.30 -9.94
N VAL A 525 -25.10 34.61 -9.21
CA VAL A 525 -24.51 33.35 -9.66
C VAL A 525 -25.60 32.31 -9.95
N LYS A 526 -26.56 32.14 -9.05
CA LYS A 526 -27.68 31.19 -9.24
C LYS A 526 -28.65 31.59 -10.36
N ALA A 527 -28.66 32.86 -10.74
CA ALA A 527 -29.52 33.39 -11.80
C ALA A 527 -28.84 33.47 -13.18
N MET A 528 -27.62 32.99 -13.32
CA MET A 528 -26.88 32.98 -14.59
C MET A 528 -27.63 32.16 -15.65
N SER A 529 -27.71 32.68 -16.88
CA SER A 529 -28.28 31.93 -18.02
C SER A 529 -27.35 30.82 -18.48
N GLN A 530 -27.86 29.86 -19.25
CA GLN A 530 -27.09 28.75 -19.81
C GLN A 530 -25.89 29.25 -20.63
N GLU A 531 -26.11 30.27 -21.44
CA GLU A 531 -25.10 30.90 -22.27
C GLU A 531 -24.04 31.63 -21.42
N SER A 532 -24.47 32.29 -20.34
CA SER A 532 -23.56 32.98 -19.42
C SER A 532 -22.68 32.00 -18.65
N ILE A 533 -23.20 30.82 -18.29
CA ILE A 533 -22.42 29.76 -17.64
C ILE A 533 -21.40 29.17 -18.60
N LEU A 534 -21.78 28.89 -19.86
CA LEU A 534 -20.84 28.41 -20.89
C LEU A 534 -19.75 29.45 -21.20
N ALA A 535 -20.12 30.74 -21.28
CA ALA A 535 -19.14 31.82 -21.48
C ALA A 535 -18.16 31.92 -20.30
N PHE A 536 -18.65 31.74 -19.08
CA PHE A 536 -17.84 31.69 -17.86
C PHE A 536 -16.85 30.51 -17.89
N GLU A 537 -17.29 29.31 -18.26
CA GLU A 537 -16.40 28.14 -18.37
C GLU A 537 -15.29 28.35 -19.41
N LYS A 538 -15.60 29.00 -20.54
CA LYS A 538 -14.62 29.33 -21.60
C LYS A 538 -13.65 30.44 -21.21
N SER A 539 -14.13 31.50 -20.55
CA SER A 539 -13.31 32.65 -20.16
C SER A 539 -12.49 32.42 -18.88
N GLY A 540 -12.94 31.49 -18.03
CA GLY A 540 -12.36 31.22 -16.72
C GLY A 540 -12.73 32.25 -15.64
N GLU A 541 -13.44 33.34 -15.99
CA GLU A 541 -13.82 34.40 -15.06
C GLU A 541 -15.13 35.09 -15.47
N VAL A 542 -15.84 35.61 -14.47
CA VAL A 542 -17.06 36.41 -14.66
C VAL A 542 -17.12 37.55 -13.64
N THR A 543 -17.61 38.70 -14.05
CA THR A 543 -17.80 39.84 -13.15
C THR A 543 -19.27 39.97 -12.80
N LEU A 544 -19.61 39.78 -11.50
CA LEU A 544 -20.95 39.91 -10.94
C LEU A 544 -20.94 40.92 -9.80
N SER A 545 -21.85 41.86 -9.79
CA SER A 545 -21.92 42.95 -8.78
C SER A 545 -20.57 43.66 -8.54
N GLY A 546 -19.76 43.83 -9.60
CA GLY A 546 -18.43 44.47 -9.49
C GLY A 546 -17.32 43.58 -8.90
N HIS A 547 -17.59 42.31 -8.66
CA HIS A 547 -16.61 41.32 -8.19
C HIS A 547 -16.23 40.33 -9.29
N CYS A 548 -14.94 40.18 -9.56
CA CYS A 548 -14.41 39.17 -10.48
C CYS A 548 -14.39 37.81 -9.77
N LEU A 549 -15.07 36.83 -10.32
CA LEU A 549 -15.19 35.45 -9.84
C LEU A 549 -14.51 34.51 -10.85
N LYS A 550 -13.76 33.55 -10.33
CA LYS A 550 -12.99 32.56 -11.12
C LYS A 550 -13.63 31.18 -11.03
N LEU A 551 -13.16 30.23 -11.85
CA LEU A 551 -13.63 28.85 -11.85
C LEU A 551 -13.58 28.16 -10.48
N THR A 552 -12.65 28.56 -9.62
CA THR A 552 -12.55 28.07 -8.24
C THR A 552 -13.62 28.63 -7.30
N ASP A 553 -14.34 29.68 -7.70
CA ASP A 553 -15.32 30.40 -6.90
C ASP A 553 -16.75 29.95 -7.13
N ILE A 554 -17.00 29.33 -8.30
CA ILE A 554 -18.34 28.91 -8.76
C ILE A 554 -18.25 27.45 -9.19
N LYS A 555 -19.10 26.62 -8.61
CA LYS A 555 -19.28 25.24 -9.04
C LYS A 555 -20.37 25.17 -10.11
N VAL A 556 -20.01 24.70 -11.32
CA VAL A 556 -20.99 24.43 -12.39
C VAL A 556 -21.47 22.98 -12.23
N ILE A 557 -22.79 22.81 -12.15
CA ILE A 557 -23.47 21.53 -12.04
C ILE A 557 -24.16 21.25 -13.36
N ARG A 558 -24.04 20.04 -13.88
CA ARG A 558 -24.67 19.55 -15.09
C ARG A 558 -25.79 18.61 -14.74
N ASP A 559 -27.03 19.12 -14.73
CA ASP A 559 -28.22 18.28 -14.54
C ASP A 559 -28.60 17.65 -15.89
N PHE A 560 -28.77 16.33 -15.93
CA PHE A 560 -29.08 15.61 -17.17
C PHE A 560 -30.41 16.06 -17.77
N LYS A 561 -30.37 16.47 -19.03
CA LYS A 561 -31.54 16.77 -19.86
C LYS A 561 -31.82 15.56 -20.74
N ARG A 562 -32.90 14.85 -20.42
CA ARG A 562 -33.26 13.65 -21.16
C ARG A 562 -33.68 14.00 -22.58
N PRO A 563 -33.22 13.23 -23.61
CA PRO A 563 -33.66 13.39 -24.99
C PRO A 563 -35.16 13.15 -25.13
N ASP A 564 -35.87 13.96 -25.97
CA ASP A 564 -37.29 13.85 -26.22
C ASP A 564 -37.65 12.45 -26.72
N GLY A 565 -38.75 11.89 -26.19
CA GLY A 565 -39.25 10.57 -26.56
C GLY A 565 -38.56 9.38 -25.87
N THR A 566 -37.68 9.60 -24.89
CA THR A 566 -37.01 8.54 -24.10
C THR A 566 -37.55 8.51 -22.67
N THR A 567 -37.60 7.31 -22.08
CA THR A 567 -38.03 7.07 -20.68
C THR A 567 -36.83 6.85 -19.75
N GLU A 568 -37.10 6.74 -18.44
CA GLU A 568 -36.06 6.39 -17.46
C GLU A 568 -35.48 5.01 -17.64
N ASN A 569 -36.21 4.12 -18.28
CA ASN A 569 -35.75 2.77 -18.61
C ASN A 569 -34.92 2.70 -19.91
N ASP A 570 -34.97 3.74 -20.74
CA ASP A 570 -34.30 3.77 -22.04
C ASP A 570 -32.91 4.39 -21.96
N VAL A 571 -32.74 5.40 -21.08
CA VAL A 571 -31.51 6.18 -21.00
C VAL A 571 -31.22 6.56 -19.55
N ASP A 572 -30.00 6.30 -19.10
CA ASP A 572 -29.48 6.77 -17.80
C ASP A 572 -28.26 7.65 -18.02
N ALA A 573 -27.98 8.56 -17.09
CA ALA A 573 -26.86 9.45 -17.17
C ALA A 573 -26.23 9.73 -15.81
N THR A 574 -24.91 9.85 -15.80
CA THR A 574 -24.12 10.27 -14.64
C THR A 574 -23.09 11.29 -15.06
N GLY A 575 -22.80 12.26 -14.18
CA GLY A 575 -21.80 13.28 -14.42
C GLY A 575 -20.91 13.49 -13.21
N ASP A 576 -19.64 13.84 -13.49
CA ASP A 576 -18.69 14.28 -12.49
C ASP A 576 -17.86 15.43 -13.07
N GLY A 577 -17.83 16.56 -12.36
CA GLY A 577 -17.17 17.78 -12.84
C GLY A 577 -17.76 18.29 -14.15
N ASP A 578 -16.95 18.32 -15.19
CA ASP A 578 -17.27 18.79 -16.54
C ASP A 578 -17.62 17.66 -17.53
N VAL A 579 -17.56 16.41 -17.10
CA VAL A 579 -17.94 15.23 -17.88
C VAL A 579 -19.37 14.81 -17.57
N LEU A 580 -20.18 14.55 -18.62
CA LEU A 580 -21.45 13.86 -18.51
C LEU A 580 -21.44 12.62 -19.41
N VAL A 581 -21.75 11.48 -18.82
CA VAL A 581 -21.83 10.18 -19.52
C VAL A 581 -23.28 9.75 -19.59
N ILE A 582 -23.75 9.41 -20.79
CA ILE A 582 -25.12 8.98 -21.06
C ILE A 582 -25.07 7.58 -21.64
N LEU A 583 -25.91 6.69 -21.12
CA LEU A 583 -25.95 5.27 -21.45
C LEU A 583 -27.30 4.92 -22.09
N ASP A 584 -27.28 4.28 -23.26
CA ASP A 584 -28.45 3.69 -23.90
C ASP A 584 -28.72 2.31 -23.30
N LEU A 585 -29.81 2.20 -22.54
CA LEU A 585 -30.23 0.98 -21.81
C LEU A 585 -31.21 0.11 -22.58
N ARG A 586 -31.64 0.51 -23.77
CA ARG A 586 -32.65 -0.20 -24.55
C ARG A 586 -32.17 -1.61 -24.88
N PRO A 587 -33.00 -2.66 -24.67
CA PRO A 587 -32.64 -4.04 -24.91
C PRO A 587 -32.39 -4.29 -26.42
N ASP A 588 -31.34 -5.07 -26.70
CA ASP A 588 -30.94 -5.52 -28.03
C ASP A 588 -30.64 -7.04 -27.95
N GLU A 589 -31.19 -7.81 -28.88
CA GLU A 589 -31.05 -9.26 -28.90
C GLU A 589 -29.59 -9.72 -29.02
N SER A 590 -28.78 -8.98 -29.78
CA SER A 590 -27.36 -9.25 -29.93
C SER A 590 -26.53 -8.92 -28.67
N LEU A 591 -27.01 -7.96 -27.86
CA LEU A 591 -26.43 -7.67 -26.55
C LEU A 591 -26.77 -8.75 -25.52
N TYR A 592 -27.98 -9.32 -25.61
CA TYR A 592 -28.38 -10.48 -24.81
C TYR A 592 -27.45 -11.65 -25.09
N ASP A 593 -27.23 -12.01 -26.37
CA ASP A 593 -26.31 -13.11 -26.77
C ASP A 593 -24.89 -12.89 -26.22
N SER A 594 -24.38 -11.67 -26.31
CA SER A 594 -23.05 -11.32 -25.75
C SER A 594 -23.01 -11.39 -24.23
N GLY A 595 -24.08 -11.00 -23.55
CA GLY A 595 -24.23 -11.10 -22.09
C GLY A 595 -24.21 -12.55 -21.61
N VAL A 596 -24.96 -13.43 -22.29
CA VAL A 596 -25.01 -14.86 -21.98
C VAL A 596 -23.65 -15.55 -22.26
N ALA A 597 -23.01 -15.23 -23.38
CA ALA A 597 -21.67 -15.74 -23.69
C ALA A 597 -20.65 -15.37 -22.60
N ARG A 598 -20.73 -14.14 -22.09
CA ARG A 598 -19.89 -13.69 -20.97
C ARG A 598 -20.15 -14.48 -19.68
N GLU A 599 -21.40 -14.79 -19.37
CA GLU A 599 -21.73 -15.64 -18.22
C GLU A 599 -21.21 -17.08 -18.39
N ILE A 600 -21.31 -17.66 -19.58
CA ILE A 600 -20.72 -18.98 -19.90
C ILE A 600 -19.19 -18.93 -19.62
N ILE A 601 -18.50 -17.92 -20.14
CA ILE A 601 -17.05 -17.73 -19.91
C ILE A 601 -16.75 -17.63 -18.41
N ASN A 602 -17.52 -16.84 -17.66
CA ASN A 602 -17.35 -16.68 -16.22
C ASN A 602 -17.51 -18.01 -15.47
N ARG A 603 -18.47 -18.87 -15.87
CA ARG A 603 -18.68 -20.18 -15.26
C ARG A 603 -17.51 -21.13 -15.59
N ILE A 604 -17.02 -21.13 -16.82
CA ILE A 604 -15.84 -21.90 -17.22
C ILE A 604 -14.62 -21.46 -16.36
N GLN A 605 -14.37 -20.15 -16.21
CA GLN A 605 -13.23 -19.66 -15.42
C GLN A 605 -13.38 -19.99 -13.92
N LYS A 606 -14.61 -19.95 -13.38
CA LYS A 606 -14.87 -20.39 -11.99
C LYS A 606 -14.62 -21.87 -11.81
N LEU A 607 -15.07 -22.71 -12.75
CA LEU A 607 -14.86 -24.14 -12.71
C LEU A 607 -13.36 -24.48 -12.82
N ARG A 608 -12.60 -23.81 -13.71
CA ARG A 608 -11.14 -23.96 -13.77
C ARG A 608 -10.48 -23.68 -12.42
N LYS A 609 -10.88 -22.58 -11.77
CA LYS A 609 -10.36 -22.21 -10.43
C LYS A 609 -10.75 -23.23 -9.36
N LYS A 610 -11.99 -23.74 -9.37
CA LYS A 610 -12.49 -24.77 -8.44
C LYS A 610 -11.73 -26.09 -8.60
N SER A 611 -11.32 -26.42 -9.83
CA SER A 611 -10.52 -27.59 -10.17
C SER A 611 -9.01 -27.39 -9.97
N ALA A 612 -8.59 -26.32 -9.27
CA ALA A 612 -7.20 -25.97 -8.99
C ALA A 612 -6.30 -25.85 -10.23
N LEU A 613 -6.87 -25.49 -11.38
CA LEU A 613 -6.14 -25.32 -12.63
C LEU A 613 -5.49 -23.93 -12.70
N GLU A 614 -4.23 -23.90 -13.11
CA GLU A 614 -3.54 -22.66 -13.44
C GLU A 614 -3.99 -22.11 -14.81
N PRO A 615 -3.84 -20.82 -15.08
CA PRO A 615 -4.20 -20.21 -16.37
C PRO A 615 -3.46 -20.83 -17.58
N THR A 616 -2.26 -21.39 -17.34
CA THR A 616 -1.40 -22.03 -18.34
C THR A 616 -1.72 -23.50 -18.57
N ASP A 617 -2.56 -24.11 -17.72
CA ASP A 617 -2.95 -25.50 -17.89
C ASP A 617 -3.79 -25.69 -19.16
N LEU A 618 -3.32 -26.59 -20.03
CA LEU A 618 -4.07 -26.96 -21.20
C LEU A 618 -5.24 -27.88 -20.82
N VAL A 619 -6.45 -27.42 -21.12
CA VAL A 619 -7.67 -28.18 -20.92
C VAL A 619 -8.63 -27.95 -22.09
N GLU A 620 -9.37 -28.96 -22.42
CA GLU A 620 -10.48 -28.89 -23.37
C GLU A 620 -11.78 -28.65 -22.63
N VAL A 621 -12.63 -27.80 -23.18
CA VAL A 621 -13.89 -27.37 -22.55
C VAL A 621 -15.05 -27.92 -23.38
N TYR A 622 -15.88 -28.72 -22.73
CA TYR A 622 -17.06 -29.32 -23.34
C TYR A 622 -18.33 -28.70 -22.78
N PHE A 623 -19.29 -28.48 -23.65
CA PHE A 623 -20.57 -27.82 -23.34
C PHE A 623 -21.74 -28.65 -23.87
N ASP A 624 -22.82 -28.78 -23.09
CA ASP A 624 -24.12 -29.24 -23.54
C ASP A 624 -25.24 -28.38 -22.97
N SER A 625 -26.25 -28.06 -23.79
CA SER A 625 -27.44 -27.38 -23.35
C SER A 625 -28.42 -28.37 -22.71
N LEU A 626 -28.92 -28.05 -21.51
CA LEU A 626 -29.89 -28.79 -20.76
C LEU A 626 -31.35 -28.38 -21.11
N ASP A 627 -31.52 -27.29 -21.87
CA ASP A 627 -32.82 -26.78 -22.26
C ASP A 627 -33.46 -27.70 -23.32
N GLN A 628 -34.80 -27.86 -23.27
CA GLN A 628 -35.55 -28.66 -24.25
C GLN A 628 -35.45 -28.09 -25.66
N ASP A 629 -35.45 -26.75 -25.79
CA ASP A 629 -35.18 -26.05 -27.03
C ASP A 629 -33.73 -25.55 -27.03
N LYS A 630 -32.89 -26.21 -27.82
CA LYS A 630 -31.47 -25.86 -27.96
C LYS A 630 -31.19 -24.68 -28.92
N ALA A 631 -32.22 -24.16 -29.60
CA ALA A 631 -32.04 -23.14 -30.64
C ALA A 631 -31.39 -21.86 -30.10
N VAL A 632 -31.77 -21.40 -28.92
CA VAL A 632 -31.20 -20.20 -28.30
C VAL A 632 -29.74 -20.42 -27.95
N SER A 633 -29.39 -21.51 -27.30
CA SER A 633 -27.99 -21.85 -26.94
C SER A 633 -27.13 -22.00 -28.18
N GLN A 634 -27.60 -22.65 -29.25
CA GLN A 634 -26.87 -22.80 -30.51
C GLN A 634 -26.66 -21.45 -31.21
N ARG A 635 -27.68 -20.58 -31.25
CA ARG A 635 -27.54 -19.22 -31.80
C ARG A 635 -26.46 -18.47 -31.08
N ILE A 636 -26.47 -18.47 -29.72
CA ILE A 636 -25.49 -17.76 -28.89
C ILE A 636 -24.07 -18.30 -29.13
N LEU A 637 -23.91 -19.60 -29.13
CA LEU A 637 -22.60 -20.23 -29.36
C LEU A 637 -22.08 -19.92 -30.77
N HIS A 638 -22.91 -19.89 -31.77
CA HIS A 638 -22.52 -19.55 -33.15
C HIS A 638 -22.21 -18.05 -33.29
N SER A 639 -23.09 -17.17 -32.80
CA SER A 639 -22.89 -15.70 -32.91
C SER A 639 -21.70 -15.19 -32.10
N GLN A 640 -21.31 -15.89 -31.03
CA GLN A 640 -20.26 -15.48 -30.08
C GLN A 640 -19.06 -16.45 -30.07
N GLU A 641 -18.92 -17.34 -31.03
CA GLU A 641 -17.88 -18.40 -31.06
C GLU A 641 -16.47 -17.81 -30.91
N GLN A 642 -16.13 -16.78 -31.69
CA GLN A 642 -14.80 -16.15 -31.65
C GLN A 642 -14.53 -15.49 -30.30
N TYR A 643 -15.54 -14.80 -29.75
CA TYR A 643 -15.41 -14.16 -28.43
C TYR A 643 -15.18 -15.17 -27.31
N ILE A 644 -15.93 -16.30 -27.33
CA ILE A 644 -15.76 -17.38 -26.34
C ILE A 644 -14.37 -18.01 -26.49
N ARG A 645 -13.98 -18.39 -27.74
CA ARG A 645 -12.67 -18.98 -28.05
C ARG A 645 -11.52 -18.08 -27.55
N ASP A 646 -11.61 -16.80 -27.80
CA ASP A 646 -10.62 -15.80 -27.35
C ASP A 646 -10.54 -15.68 -25.83
N ALA A 647 -11.64 -15.78 -25.15
CA ALA A 647 -11.69 -15.66 -23.70
C ALA A 647 -11.17 -16.91 -22.96
N ILE A 648 -11.49 -18.12 -23.47
CA ILE A 648 -11.10 -19.39 -22.81
C ILE A 648 -9.77 -19.96 -23.34
N GLY A 649 -9.31 -19.52 -24.52
CA GLY A 649 -8.02 -19.94 -25.12
C GLY A 649 -8.13 -21.25 -25.94
N SER A 650 -9.32 -21.82 -26.09
CA SER A 650 -9.60 -23.06 -26.84
C SER A 650 -11.03 -23.01 -27.42
N PRO A 651 -11.35 -23.75 -28.45
CA PRO A 651 -12.73 -23.88 -28.90
C PRO A 651 -13.62 -24.48 -27.78
N LEU A 652 -14.88 -24.05 -27.73
CA LEU A 652 -15.89 -24.69 -26.89
C LEU A 652 -16.46 -25.86 -27.67
N LEU A 653 -16.29 -27.09 -27.17
CA LEU A 653 -16.62 -28.31 -27.85
C LEU A 653 -18.00 -28.84 -27.43
N PRO A 654 -18.81 -29.42 -28.35
CA PRO A 654 -19.99 -30.15 -27.95
C PRO A 654 -19.63 -31.36 -27.07
N LEU A 655 -20.40 -31.63 -26.03
CA LEU A 655 -20.16 -32.78 -25.15
C LEU A 655 -20.19 -34.12 -25.91
N SER A 656 -20.92 -34.19 -27.02
CA SER A 656 -21.03 -35.38 -27.85
C SER A 656 -19.73 -35.83 -28.53
N VAL A 657 -18.75 -34.91 -28.67
CA VAL A 657 -17.44 -35.25 -29.28
C VAL A 657 -16.38 -35.60 -28.24
N MET A 658 -16.72 -35.64 -26.97
CA MET A 658 -15.79 -35.99 -25.89
C MET A 658 -15.43 -37.48 -25.98
N PRO A 659 -14.13 -37.84 -26.15
CA PRO A 659 -13.71 -39.21 -26.20
C PRO A 659 -13.94 -39.95 -24.88
N SER A 660 -14.27 -41.25 -24.95
CA SER A 660 -14.48 -42.09 -23.76
C SER A 660 -13.23 -42.24 -22.88
N HIS A 661 -12.04 -42.02 -23.44
CA HIS A 661 -10.76 -42.08 -22.75
C HIS A 661 -10.30 -40.70 -22.24
N ALA A 662 -11.07 -39.64 -22.44
CA ALA A 662 -10.72 -38.28 -21.94
C ALA A 662 -10.72 -38.29 -20.42
N VAL A 663 -9.67 -37.66 -19.83
CA VAL A 663 -9.52 -37.57 -18.39
C VAL A 663 -10.24 -36.31 -17.89
N LEU A 664 -11.37 -36.50 -17.20
CA LEU A 664 -12.17 -35.43 -16.63
C LEU A 664 -11.44 -34.77 -15.46
N VAL A 665 -11.36 -33.45 -15.48
CA VAL A 665 -10.73 -32.63 -14.44
C VAL A 665 -11.77 -31.95 -13.55
N GLY A 666 -12.90 -31.57 -14.13
CA GLY A 666 -14.00 -30.95 -13.39
C GLY A 666 -15.27 -30.89 -14.21
N GLU A 667 -16.41 -30.95 -13.55
CA GLU A 667 -17.73 -30.78 -14.17
C GLU A 667 -18.68 -30.03 -13.29
N GLU A 668 -19.62 -29.28 -13.87
CA GLU A 668 -20.66 -28.55 -13.15
C GLU A 668 -21.84 -28.24 -14.07
N SER A 669 -23.05 -28.41 -13.51
CA SER A 669 -24.32 -28.07 -14.16
C SER A 669 -24.80 -26.70 -13.69
N PHE A 670 -25.27 -25.86 -14.60
CA PHE A 670 -25.75 -24.51 -14.31
C PHE A 670 -27.19 -24.38 -14.82
N HIS A 671 -28.10 -23.92 -13.95
CA HIS A 671 -29.51 -23.76 -14.22
C HIS A 671 -29.94 -22.29 -14.15
N GLY A 672 -30.77 -21.87 -15.13
CA GLY A 672 -31.39 -20.57 -15.14
C GLY A 672 -30.42 -19.38 -15.26
N ILE A 673 -29.24 -19.59 -15.84
CA ILE A 673 -28.25 -18.52 -16.04
C ILE A 673 -28.65 -17.67 -17.24
N SER A 674 -29.08 -16.46 -16.99
CA SER A 674 -29.61 -15.56 -18.04
C SER A 674 -30.63 -16.24 -18.95
N GLY A 675 -31.47 -17.14 -18.39
CA GLY A 675 -32.53 -17.82 -19.09
C GLY A 675 -32.13 -19.12 -19.79
N ILE A 676 -30.88 -19.56 -19.72
CA ILE A 676 -30.42 -20.87 -20.26
C ILE A 676 -29.86 -21.77 -19.15
N SER A 677 -29.90 -23.10 -19.40
CA SER A 677 -29.34 -24.13 -18.54
C SER A 677 -28.35 -24.99 -19.34
N PHE A 678 -27.18 -25.30 -18.74
CA PHE A 678 -26.13 -25.99 -19.46
C PHE A 678 -25.14 -26.72 -18.53
N ASP A 679 -24.50 -27.75 -19.10
CA ASP A 679 -23.39 -28.48 -18.50
C ASP A 679 -22.05 -28.01 -19.05
N ILE A 680 -21.04 -27.92 -18.18
CA ILE A 680 -19.64 -27.70 -18.57
C ILE A 680 -18.80 -28.83 -18.00
N LYS A 681 -17.98 -29.43 -18.87
CA LYS A 681 -16.93 -30.37 -18.45
C LYS A 681 -15.56 -29.89 -18.91
N LEU A 682 -14.59 -30.01 -18.01
CA LEU A 682 -13.18 -29.75 -18.29
C LEU A 682 -12.43 -31.06 -18.32
N ALA A 683 -11.72 -31.34 -19.39
CA ALA A 683 -10.89 -32.54 -19.51
C ALA A 683 -9.45 -32.20 -19.91
N ARG A 684 -8.52 -33.10 -19.61
CA ARG A 684 -7.17 -33.01 -20.17
C ARG A 684 -7.22 -33.21 -21.67
N PRO A 685 -6.31 -32.60 -22.47
CA PRO A 685 -6.24 -32.84 -23.90
C PRO A 685 -6.16 -34.33 -24.19
N ALA A 686 -6.99 -34.79 -25.10
CA ALA A 686 -7.08 -36.20 -25.46
C ALA A 686 -6.71 -36.42 -26.93
N LEU A 687 -5.98 -37.50 -27.19
CA LEU A 687 -5.63 -37.90 -28.55
C LEU A 687 -6.88 -38.30 -29.33
N VAL A 688 -6.97 -37.86 -30.59
CA VAL A 688 -7.97 -38.33 -31.54
C VAL A 688 -7.27 -39.02 -32.69
N PHE A 689 -7.83 -40.13 -33.10
CA PHE A 689 -7.29 -40.96 -34.17
C PHE A 689 -8.19 -40.90 -35.41
N ASN A 690 -7.58 -40.62 -36.56
CA ASN A 690 -8.23 -40.83 -37.84
C ASN A 690 -8.17 -42.32 -38.16
N SER A 691 -9.18 -43.06 -37.74
CA SER A 691 -9.21 -44.51 -37.83
C SER A 691 -9.08 -44.98 -39.28
N ASP A 692 -9.71 -44.31 -40.23
CA ASP A 692 -9.66 -44.70 -41.64
C ASP A 692 -8.25 -44.54 -42.23
N ALA A 693 -7.59 -43.42 -41.92
CA ALA A 693 -6.21 -43.17 -42.33
C ALA A 693 -5.23 -44.17 -41.69
N ILE A 694 -5.42 -44.52 -40.41
CA ILE A 694 -4.56 -45.51 -39.73
C ILE A 694 -4.83 -46.94 -40.26
N VAL A 695 -6.07 -47.32 -40.51
CA VAL A 695 -6.42 -48.62 -41.09
C VAL A 695 -5.78 -48.78 -42.46
N ALA A 696 -5.71 -47.70 -43.26
CA ALA A 696 -5.04 -47.69 -44.55
C ALA A 696 -3.54 -48.02 -44.47
N LEU A 697 -2.85 -47.54 -43.40
CA LEU A 697 -1.43 -47.81 -43.14
C LEU A 697 -1.14 -49.29 -42.93
N TYR A 698 -2.11 -50.06 -42.45
CA TYR A 698 -2.00 -51.51 -42.20
C TYR A 698 -2.78 -52.33 -43.17
N SER A 699 -3.04 -51.87 -44.40
CA SER A 699 -3.75 -52.57 -45.48
C SER A 699 -5.08 -53.13 -45.03
N GLY A 700 -5.83 -52.42 -44.17
CA GLY A 700 -7.16 -52.84 -43.71
C GLY A 700 -7.16 -53.67 -42.41
N ASN A 701 -6.05 -53.94 -41.78
CA ASN A 701 -5.98 -54.68 -40.52
C ASN A 701 -6.43 -53.83 -39.30
N SER A 702 -7.66 -54.02 -38.87
CA SER A 702 -8.27 -53.30 -37.74
C SER A 702 -7.68 -53.71 -36.40
N GLU A 703 -7.09 -54.90 -36.26
CA GLU A 703 -6.46 -55.33 -35.00
C GLU A 703 -5.15 -54.55 -34.73
N PHE A 704 -4.32 -54.38 -35.75
CA PHE A 704 -3.12 -53.60 -35.69
C PHE A 704 -3.43 -52.11 -35.36
N THR A 705 -4.49 -51.56 -35.93
CA THR A 705 -4.99 -50.23 -35.64
C THR A 705 -5.30 -50.08 -34.14
N ARG A 706 -6.01 -51.06 -33.55
CA ARG A 706 -6.36 -51.06 -32.14
C ARG A 706 -5.14 -51.17 -31.23
N TYR A 707 -4.15 -51.99 -31.56
CA TYR A 707 -2.91 -52.09 -30.80
C TYR A 707 -2.11 -50.77 -30.84
N LEU A 708 -1.99 -50.15 -31.99
CA LEU A 708 -1.33 -48.86 -32.16
C LEU A 708 -2.02 -47.75 -31.34
N GLN A 709 -3.35 -47.68 -31.41
CA GLN A 709 -4.13 -46.70 -30.60
C GLN A 709 -3.91 -46.94 -29.11
N THR A 710 -3.96 -48.17 -28.64
CA THR A 710 -3.73 -48.54 -27.25
C THR A 710 -2.31 -48.17 -26.80
N TYR A 711 -1.31 -48.43 -27.62
CA TYR A 711 0.06 -48.03 -27.35
C TYR A 711 0.21 -46.51 -27.22
N LEU A 712 -0.33 -45.71 -28.15
CA LEU A 712 -0.27 -44.27 -28.13
C LEU A 712 -1.00 -43.69 -26.92
N LEU A 713 -2.14 -44.24 -26.52
CA LEU A 713 -2.89 -43.83 -25.33
C LEU A 713 -2.18 -44.20 -24.02
N SER A 714 -1.28 -45.18 -24.03
CA SER A 714 -0.48 -45.53 -22.84
C SER A 714 0.74 -44.62 -22.63
N ARG A 715 1.09 -43.82 -23.63
CA ARG A 715 2.25 -42.91 -23.56
C ARG A 715 1.92 -41.62 -22.86
N ASP A 716 2.95 -41.02 -22.23
CA ASP A 716 2.82 -39.70 -21.68
C ASP A 716 2.56 -38.64 -22.76
N TYR A 717 1.51 -37.85 -22.57
CA TYR A 717 1.05 -36.85 -23.53
C TYR A 717 2.11 -35.80 -23.86
N ALA A 718 2.84 -35.30 -22.85
CA ALA A 718 3.83 -34.21 -23.00
C ALA A 718 5.02 -34.73 -23.82
N ASN A 719 5.48 -35.96 -23.54
CA ASN A 719 6.57 -36.60 -24.27
C ASN A 719 6.17 -36.85 -25.74
N LEU A 720 4.95 -37.36 -25.97
CA LEU A 720 4.44 -37.60 -27.33
C LEU A 720 4.32 -36.30 -28.14
N LYS A 721 3.83 -35.23 -27.51
CA LYS A 721 3.78 -33.90 -28.12
C LYS A 721 5.18 -33.39 -28.52
N THR A 722 6.18 -33.57 -27.64
CA THR A 722 7.56 -33.16 -27.89
C THR A 722 8.17 -33.95 -29.04
N GLU A 723 7.93 -35.27 -29.12
CA GLU A 723 8.42 -36.11 -30.23
C GLU A 723 7.83 -35.67 -31.58
N PHE A 724 6.53 -35.39 -31.65
CA PHE A 724 5.94 -34.83 -32.87
C PHE A 724 6.55 -33.49 -33.26
N GLN A 725 6.84 -32.64 -32.30
CA GLN A 725 7.49 -31.33 -32.54
C GLN A 725 8.92 -31.51 -33.08
N GLN A 726 9.70 -32.39 -32.46
CA GLN A 726 11.10 -32.66 -32.87
C GLN A 726 11.16 -33.38 -34.23
N GLY A 727 10.16 -34.25 -34.52
CA GLY A 727 10.04 -35.00 -35.77
C GLY A 727 9.37 -34.21 -36.91
N ASN A 728 9.21 -32.88 -36.80
CA ASN A 728 8.55 -32.04 -37.80
C ASN A 728 7.12 -32.56 -38.16
N GLY A 729 6.37 -32.94 -37.13
CA GLY A 729 5.01 -33.47 -37.27
C GLY A 729 4.94 -34.94 -37.61
N LYS A 730 6.05 -35.71 -37.56
CA LYS A 730 6.11 -37.14 -37.83
C LYS A 730 6.77 -37.92 -36.70
N ILE A 731 6.21 -39.07 -36.38
CA ILE A 731 6.85 -40.04 -35.48
C ILE A 731 6.83 -41.43 -36.11
N THR A 732 7.85 -42.22 -35.84
CA THR A 732 7.89 -43.63 -36.28
C THR A 732 7.69 -44.54 -35.07
N VAL A 733 6.75 -45.46 -35.17
CA VAL A 733 6.48 -46.46 -34.17
C VAL A 733 6.93 -47.82 -34.70
N ASP A 734 7.94 -48.41 -34.10
CA ASP A 734 8.59 -49.66 -34.46
C ASP A 734 8.72 -50.63 -33.28
N CYS A 735 8.26 -50.20 -32.10
CA CYS A 735 8.47 -50.93 -30.84
C CYS A 735 7.30 -51.83 -30.42
N ILE A 736 6.29 -52.03 -31.24
CA ILE A 736 5.16 -52.90 -30.93
C ILE A 736 5.47 -54.31 -31.50
N GLU A 737 5.54 -55.31 -30.60
CA GLU A 737 5.88 -56.68 -30.95
C GLU A 737 4.91 -57.28 -32.00
N ASN A 738 5.44 -57.93 -33.02
CA ASN A 738 4.70 -58.57 -34.17
C ASN A 738 3.93 -57.52 -35.04
N MET A 739 4.28 -56.24 -35.00
CA MET A 739 3.70 -55.22 -35.89
C MET A 739 4.75 -54.60 -36.81
N PRO A 740 4.43 -54.31 -38.08
CA PRO A 740 5.31 -53.61 -38.97
C PRO A 740 5.50 -52.14 -38.46
N ALA A 741 6.72 -51.60 -38.62
CA ALA A 741 7.00 -50.19 -38.28
C ALA A 741 6.11 -49.27 -39.14
N VAL A 742 5.55 -48.22 -38.51
CA VAL A 742 4.67 -47.26 -39.15
C VAL A 742 5.07 -45.85 -38.88
N SER A 743 5.00 -44.98 -39.87
CA SER A 743 5.21 -43.54 -39.72
C SER A 743 3.85 -42.82 -39.60
N LEU A 744 3.65 -42.17 -38.48
CA LEU A 744 2.45 -41.40 -38.20
C LEU A 744 2.70 -39.92 -38.47
N VAL A 745 1.73 -39.28 -39.11
CA VAL A 745 1.76 -37.86 -39.42
C VAL A 745 0.71 -37.15 -38.56
N LEU A 746 1.15 -36.10 -37.89
CA LEU A 746 0.26 -35.24 -37.08
C LEU A 746 -0.78 -34.58 -38.00
N ARG A 747 -2.03 -34.53 -37.56
CA ARG A 747 -3.17 -33.98 -38.31
C ARG A 747 -3.60 -34.74 -39.55
N GLU A 748 -3.05 -35.88 -39.77
CA GLU A 748 -3.47 -36.83 -40.82
C GLU A 748 -3.92 -38.16 -40.18
N HIS A 749 -3.07 -38.73 -39.35
CA HIS A 749 -3.32 -39.98 -38.64
C HIS A 749 -3.71 -39.79 -37.18
N VAL A 750 -3.07 -38.80 -36.50
CA VAL A 750 -3.25 -38.50 -35.07
C VAL A 750 -3.42 -37.02 -34.87
N TYR A 751 -4.33 -36.64 -34.00
CA TYR A 751 -4.53 -35.28 -33.50
C TYR A 751 -4.25 -35.27 -32.01
N LEU A 752 -3.50 -34.24 -31.55
CA LEU A 752 -3.13 -34.10 -30.15
C LEU A 752 -4.26 -33.57 -29.26
N THR A 753 -5.29 -32.99 -29.87
CA THR A 753 -6.46 -32.46 -29.15
C THR A 753 -7.74 -32.72 -29.92
N VAL A 754 -8.85 -32.90 -29.21
CA VAL A 754 -10.17 -32.98 -29.81
C VAL A 754 -10.54 -31.68 -30.52
N GLY A 755 -10.12 -30.54 -29.96
CA GLY A 755 -10.36 -29.24 -30.57
C GLY A 755 -9.70 -29.07 -31.93
N ASP A 756 -8.46 -29.57 -32.11
CA ASP A 756 -7.75 -29.50 -33.40
C ASP A 756 -8.45 -30.39 -34.46
N TYR A 757 -8.90 -31.57 -34.05
CA TYR A 757 -9.68 -32.47 -34.90
C TYR A 757 -11.03 -31.85 -35.30
N PHE A 758 -11.80 -31.38 -34.32
CA PHE A 758 -13.14 -30.84 -34.51
C PHE A 758 -13.17 -29.61 -35.42
N CYS A 759 -12.23 -28.69 -35.22
CA CYS A 759 -12.15 -27.50 -36.07
C CYS A 759 -11.84 -27.82 -37.53
N ARG A 760 -11.07 -28.87 -37.79
CA ARG A 760 -10.66 -29.22 -39.14
C ARG A 760 -11.75 -29.99 -39.89
N THR A 761 -12.46 -30.88 -39.22
CA THR A 761 -13.55 -31.65 -39.81
C THR A 761 -14.81 -30.84 -40.08
N ASN A 762 -15.00 -29.70 -39.39
CA ASN A 762 -16.12 -28.79 -39.64
C ASN A 762 -15.75 -27.62 -40.57
N SER A 763 -14.49 -27.53 -41.03
CA SER A 763 -14.05 -26.53 -42.04
C SER A 763 -14.06 -27.10 -43.47
N GLU A 764 -14.21 -28.43 -43.63
CA GLU A 764 -14.48 -29.13 -44.88
C GLU A 764 -16.00 -29.36 -45.06
#